data_2ee69167b927379fb0075b185536ca84
#
_entry.id   2ee69167b927379fb0075b185536ca84
#
_cell.length_a   1.000
_cell.length_b   1.000
_cell.length_c   1.000
_cell.angle_alpha   90.00
_cell.angle_beta   90.00
_cell.angle_gamma   90.00
#
_symmetry.space_group_name_H-M   'P 1'
#
loop_
_entity.id
_entity.type
_entity.pdbx_description
1 polymer ?
#
loop_
_entity_poly.entity_id
_entity_poly.type
_entity_poly.pdbx_seq_one_letter_code
_entity_poly.pdbx_strand_id
1 'polypeptide(L)'
;MDLESIPGVGEKTARALTALDEPERALRRGDVATIATAPGISQGRAARIARGAIRLEHDDPGGFLATDRAREVYRNVLALLKSRTVTDYAAQRLETIYPSPRRSRIEDVQAFARDALEREYDETVLTALEGVEPLEKPGDIRVRERCLATADAERYSEARDAIPELSVEIVEDTQGLAELARGYSTVVALDESFAGVTIDGDVQVRPDALETPAEIVPERPLSFFARNRSRLQAAIDVHRAGDLEAACDLEALEDGLSRLDEDGTVAGDDELDRLTTAIDDLETAAGTAESVANDHLREAIREEDVTIEGSDLLSLVERGAGVDSLLSRELADEYAAAVETAREHLIDALDLDQGEAEIARRAFSDEPTFPVERDGDVVSRLREELTAAKERRAGRLKRELAADLADQREGARQLVRDALELDVELAIARFGREFECTMPEFVDGDSHSASAASSERSASDEQVGFAIDGGRSPLLDEPLEAIDPVDYEVTGVALLSGVNSGGKTSTLDLVASVVVLAHMGLPVPAERVRLQRFDDLHYHAKTQGTLDAGAFESTVREFADLAQGGEGSLVLVDELESITEPGASAKIIAGILEALSENGATGVFVSHLADEIREMADYDVTVDGIEAMGLVDGQLEVNRSPVKDHLARSTPELIVEKLADEAREPATNGGSVPDVTGPDFYDRLLEKFD
;
A
#
# COMPACT_ATOMS: atom_id res chain seq x y z
N MET A 1 10.83 11.10 -19.28
CA MET A 1 11.80 11.33 -18.16
C MET A 1 13.02 10.45 -18.40
N ASP A 2 14.25 10.98 -18.28
CA ASP A 2 15.44 10.13 -18.31
C ASP A 2 15.59 9.43 -16.96
N LEU A 3 15.44 8.11 -16.93
CA LEU A 3 15.44 7.31 -15.68
C LEU A 3 16.81 7.33 -14.99
N GLU A 4 17.91 7.49 -15.74
CA GLU A 4 19.26 7.55 -15.15
C GLU A 4 19.57 8.90 -14.50
N SER A 5 18.80 9.94 -14.82
CA SER A 5 18.92 11.25 -14.18
C SER A 5 18.31 11.30 -12.77
N ILE A 6 17.52 10.28 -12.40
CA ILE A 6 16.88 10.20 -11.08
C ILE A 6 17.95 9.86 -10.01
N PRO A 7 18.06 10.65 -8.93
CA PRO A 7 19.00 10.38 -7.85
C PRO A 7 18.86 8.97 -7.27
N GLY A 8 19.96 8.21 -7.27
CA GLY A 8 20.00 6.82 -6.76
C GLY A 8 19.55 5.75 -7.78
N VAL A 9 19.27 6.12 -9.02
CA VAL A 9 18.99 5.20 -10.13
C VAL A 9 20.22 5.10 -11.03
N GLY A 10 20.86 3.93 -11.03
CA GLY A 10 21.93 3.60 -11.98
C GLY A 10 21.40 2.72 -13.11
N GLU A 11 22.20 2.44 -14.13
CA GLU A 11 21.87 1.68 -15.35
C GLU A 11 21.07 0.39 -15.08
N LYS A 12 21.46 -0.41 -14.08
CA LYS A 12 20.75 -1.66 -13.71
C LYS A 12 19.34 -1.39 -13.19
N THR A 13 19.18 -0.32 -12.42
CA THR A 13 17.88 0.07 -11.85
C THR A 13 16.99 0.68 -12.92
N ALA A 14 17.55 1.50 -13.79
CA ALA A 14 16.83 2.08 -14.93
C ALA A 14 16.26 0.98 -15.85
N ARG A 15 17.05 -0.05 -16.16
CA ARG A 15 16.57 -1.23 -16.92
C ARG A 15 15.47 -2.00 -16.18
N ALA A 16 15.56 -2.11 -14.85
CA ALA A 16 14.51 -2.76 -14.07
C ALA A 16 13.21 -1.96 -14.10
N LEU A 17 13.30 -0.63 -14.06
CA LEU A 17 12.14 0.27 -14.15
C LEU A 17 11.49 0.27 -15.53
N THR A 18 12.26 0.16 -16.61
CA THR A 18 11.73 0.04 -17.99
C THR A 18 10.90 -1.23 -18.20
N ALA A 19 11.02 -2.23 -17.34
CA ALA A 19 10.20 -3.44 -17.39
C ALA A 19 8.79 -3.26 -16.75
N LEU A 20 8.48 -2.07 -16.22
CA LEU A 20 7.15 -1.71 -15.74
C LEU A 20 6.25 -1.27 -16.92
N ASP A 21 4.95 -1.52 -16.81
CA ASP A 21 3.99 -1.15 -17.87
C ASP A 21 3.94 0.38 -18.11
N GLU A 22 3.93 1.19 -17.03
CA GLU A 22 3.88 2.66 -17.08
C GLU A 22 4.90 3.30 -16.11
N PRO A 23 6.21 3.18 -16.33
CA PRO A 23 7.22 3.56 -15.35
C PRO A 23 7.20 5.06 -15.00
N GLU A 24 7.01 5.92 -15.98
CA GLU A 24 6.97 7.37 -15.75
C GLU A 24 5.78 7.80 -14.90
N ARG A 25 4.60 7.21 -15.14
CA ARG A 25 3.39 7.50 -14.38
C ARG A 25 3.54 7.05 -12.92
N ALA A 26 4.06 5.85 -12.70
CA ALA A 26 4.29 5.33 -11.36
C ALA A 26 5.29 6.20 -10.58
N LEU A 27 6.36 6.66 -11.23
CA LEU A 27 7.37 7.51 -10.63
C LEU A 27 6.82 8.91 -10.26
N ARG A 28 6.07 9.54 -11.15
CA ARG A 28 5.48 10.87 -10.92
C ARG A 28 4.43 10.86 -9.81
N ARG A 29 3.58 9.83 -9.77
CA ARG A 29 2.54 9.68 -8.75
C ARG A 29 3.08 9.20 -7.41
N GLY A 30 4.32 8.74 -7.36
CA GLY A 30 4.88 8.12 -6.16
C GLY A 30 4.27 6.77 -5.85
N ASP A 31 3.80 6.02 -6.86
CA ASP A 31 3.23 4.68 -6.71
C ASP A 31 4.33 3.68 -6.32
N VAL A 32 4.58 3.63 -5.01
CA VAL A 32 5.62 2.80 -4.40
C VAL A 32 5.38 1.32 -4.67
N ALA A 33 4.11 0.90 -4.72
CA ALA A 33 3.74 -0.49 -4.97
C ALA A 33 4.16 -0.93 -6.38
N THR A 34 3.78 -0.18 -7.40
CA THR A 34 4.16 -0.46 -8.79
C THR A 34 5.68 -0.43 -8.96
N ILE A 35 6.38 0.58 -8.40
CA ILE A 35 7.84 0.68 -8.49
C ILE A 35 8.53 -0.51 -7.81
N ALA A 36 8.03 -0.99 -6.66
CA ALA A 36 8.56 -2.14 -5.95
C ALA A 36 8.39 -3.47 -6.69
N THR A 37 7.51 -3.54 -7.70
CA THR A 37 7.40 -4.74 -8.55
C THR A 37 8.56 -4.91 -9.51
N ALA A 38 9.39 -3.87 -9.74
CA ALA A 38 10.57 -3.96 -10.58
C ALA A 38 11.64 -4.88 -9.96
N PRO A 39 12.33 -5.73 -10.74
CA PRO A 39 13.28 -6.70 -10.20
C PRO A 39 14.40 -6.05 -9.37
N GLY A 40 14.55 -6.49 -8.11
CA GLY A 40 15.60 -6.03 -7.20
C GLY A 40 15.36 -4.64 -6.57
N ILE A 41 14.14 -4.13 -6.62
CA ILE A 41 13.72 -2.92 -5.92
C ILE A 41 12.83 -3.32 -4.74
N SER A 42 13.30 -3.05 -3.51
CA SER A 42 12.49 -3.19 -2.30
C SER A 42 11.56 -1.99 -2.13
N GLN A 43 10.50 -2.14 -1.33
CA GLN A 43 9.53 -1.07 -1.08
C GLN A 43 10.20 0.23 -0.57
N GLY A 44 11.08 0.15 0.45
CA GLY A 44 11.79 1.34 0.95
C GLY A 44 12.78 1.95 -0.07
N ARG A 45 13.25 1.17 -1.07
CA ARG A 45 14.01 1.71 -2.19
C ARG A 45 13.09 2.36 -3.21
N ALA A 46 11.91 1.80 -3.43
CA ALA A 46 10.89 2.37 -4.31
C ALA A 46 10.47 3.77 -3.86
N ALA A 47 10.20 3.97 -2.56
CA ALA A 47 9.87 5.28 -2.00
C ALA A 47 10.98 6.33 -2.24
N ARG A 48 12.26 5.93 -2.08
CA ARG A 48 13.40 6.83 -2.36
C ARG A 48 13.54 7.18 -3.84
N ILE A 49 13.32 6.21 -4.73
CA ILE A 49 13.35 6.43 -6.18
C ILE A 49 12.21 7.35 -6.59
N ALA A 50 10.99 7.10 -6.10
CA ALA A 50 9.82 7.94 -6.33
C ALA A 50 10.07 9.38 -5.87
N ARG A 51 10.60 9.58 -4.67
CA ARG A 51 10.99 10.91 -4.17
C ARG A 51 12.02 11.59 -5.07
N GLY A 52 13.02 10.86 -5.56
CA GLY A 52 14.02 11.37 -6.50
C GLY A 52 13.40 11.81 -7.83
N ALA A 53 12.45 11.03 -8.37
CA ALA A 53 11.74 11.36 -9.59
C ALA A 53 10.84 12.59 -9.43
N ILE A 54 10.10 12.69 -8.33
CA ILE A 54 9.25 13.84 -8.00
C ILE A 54 10.11 15.10 -7.85
N ARG A 55 11.26 15.02 -7.19
CA ARG A 55 12.21 16.16 -7.10
C ARG A 55 12.68 16.64 -8.46
N LEU A 56 13.01 15.71 -9.33
CA LEU A 56 13.44 16.05 -10.69
C LEU A 56 12.33 16.73 -11.49
N GLU A 57 11.08 16.32 -11.31
CA GLU A 57 9.92 16.92 -12.00
C GLU A 57 9.66 18.37 -11.56
N HIS A 58 9.87 18.67 -10.27
CA HIS A 58 9.63 19.99 -9.70
C HIS A 58 10.90 20.88 -9.64
N ASP A 59 12.00 20.46 -10.26
CA ASP A 59 13.32 21.15 -10.16
C ASP A 59 13.73 21.41 -8.71
N ASP A 60 13.44 20.46 -7.80
CA ASP A 60 13.78 20.57 -6.38
C ASP A 60 15.18 20.03 -6.10
N PRO A 61 16.14 20.89 -5.77
CA PRO A 61 17.52 20.46 -5.48
C PRO A 61 17.62 19.66 -4.18
N GLY A 62 16.58 19.68 -3.35
CA GLY A 62 16.60 19.17 -1.98
C GLY A 62 17.36 20.13 -1.04
N GLY A 63 17.54 19.67 0.21
CA GLY A 63 18.29 20.46 1.19
C GLY A 63 17.44 21.34 2.09
N PHE A 64 16.13 21.40 1.89
CA PHE A 64 15.22 22.20 2.74
C PHE A 64 15.46 22.01 4.23
N LEU A 65 15.64 20.77 4.69
CA LEU A 65 16.02 20.46 6.07
C LEU A 65 17.54 20.53 6.23
N ALA A 66 18.06 21.71 6.53
CA ALA A 66 19.50 21.96 6.53
C ALA A 66 20.23 21.28 7.69
N THR A 67 19.63 21.25 8.90
CA THR A 67 20.25 20.72 10.12
C THR A 67 19.67 19.36 10.55
N ASP A 68 20.38 18.67 11.44
CA ASP A 68 19.93 17.37 11.97
C ASP A 68 18.66 17.49 12.84
N ARG A 69 18.50 18.59 13.58
CA ARG A 69 17.29 18.83 14.37
C ARG A 69 16.08 19.08 13.48
N ALA A 70 16.23 19.84 12.39
CA ALA A 70 15.17 20.01 11.40
C ALA A 70 14.73 18.66 10.79
N ARG A 71 15.70 17.78 10.48
CA ARG A 71 15.42 16.40 10.00
C ARG A 71 14.75 15.54 11.07
N GLU A 72 15.06 15.75 12.34
CA GLU A 72 14.42 15.06 13.46
C GLU A 72 12.94 15.47 13.59
N VAL A 73 12.63 16.77 13.54
CA VAL A 73 11.24 17.27 13.54
C VAL A 73 10.45 16.65 12.39
N TYR A 74 11.00 16.68 11.18
CA TYR A 74 10.35 16.01 10.02
C TYR A 74 10.09 14.53 10.26
N ARG A 75 11.06 13.79 10.81
CA ARG A 75 10.89 12.36 11.11
C ARG A 75 9.78 12.11 12.14
N ASN A 76 9.69 12.96 13.16
CA ASN A 76 8.68 12.85 14.21
C ASN A 76 7.28 13.14 13.64
N VAL A 77 7.13 14.21 12.88
CA VAL A 77 5.87 14.55 12.19
C VAL A 77 5.45 13.45 11.21
N LEU A 78 6.39 12.93 10.43
CA LEU A 78 6.12 11.82 9.50
C LEU A 78 5.73 10.53 10.26
N ALA A 79 6.32 10.27 11.43
CA ALA A 79 5.95 9.13 12.27
C ALA A 79 4.51 9.26 12.80
N LEU A 80 4.08 10.47 13.18
CA LEU A 80 2.70 10.75 13.56
C LEU A 80 1.71 10.49 12.40
N LEU A 81 2.03 10.89 11.20
CA LEU A 81 1.22 10.60 10.02
C LEU A 81 1.15 9.09 9.75
N LYS A 82 2.29 8.41 9.78
CA LYS A 82 2.38 6.97 9.54
C LYS A 82 1.63 6.14 10.58
N SER A 83 1.58 6.56 11.83
CA SER A 83 0.81 5.86 12.87
C SER A 83 -0.70 5.85 12.62
N ARG A 84 -1.17 6.62 11.65
CA ARG A 84 -2.58 6.72 11.25
C ARG A 84 -2.91 5.97 9.96
N THR A 85 -1.93 5.36 9.31
CA THR A 85 -2.16 4.46 8.18
C THR A 85 -2.58 3.08 8.67
N VAL A 86 -3.34 2.37 7.84
CA VAL A 86 -3.73 0.98 8.06
C VAL A 86 -2.78 0.05 7.30
N THR A 87 -2.39 0.43 6.07
CA THR A 87 -1.57 -0.38 5.18
C THR A 87 -0.09 0.03 5.22
N ASP A 88 0.80 -0.93 5.03
CA ASP A 88 2.24 -0.67 4.85
C ASP A 88 2.52 0.20 3.61
N TYR A 89 1.68 0.07 2.57
CA TYR A 89 1.76 0.89 1.38
C TYR A 89 1.62 2.38 1.71
N ALA A 90 0.55 2.75 2.43
CA ALA A 90 0.28 4.14 2.77
C ALA A 90 1.40 4.73 3.64
N ALA A 91 1.92 3.96 4.60
CA ALA A 91 3.05 4.38 5.41
C ALA A 91 4.30 4.69 4.58
N GLN A 92 4.54 3.96 3.50
CA GLN A 92 5.67 4.19 2.61
C GLN A 92 5.39 5.28 1.57
N ARG A 93 4.15 5.37 1.10
CA ARG A 93 3.71 6.43 0.21
C ARG A 93 3.84 7.81 0.86
N LEU A 94 3.53 7.95 2.14
CA LEU A 94 3.76 9.16 2.93
C LEU A 94 5.24 9.60 2.94
N GLU A 95 6.21 8.68 2.83
CA GLU A 95 7.62 9.04 2.70
C GLU A 95 7.95 9.81 1.41
N THR A 96 7.11 9.74 0.39
CA THR A 96 7.28 10.51 -0.84
C THR A 96 6.80 11.96 -0.71
N ILE A 97 6.08 12.28 0.40
CA ILE A 97 5.69 13.64 0.77
C ILE A 97 6.80 14.21 1.66
N TYR A 98 7.54 15.17 1.13
CA TYR A 98 8.69 15.77 1.79
C TYR A 98 8.60 17.29 1.73
N PRO A 99 9.20 18.03 2.68
CA PRO A 99 9.19 19.48 2.65
C PRO A 99 10.06 20.00 1.50
N SER A 100 9.51 20.90 0.72
CA SER A 100 10.09 21.47 -0.49
C SER A 100 9.95 22.99 -0.53
N PRO A 101 10.96 23.73 -1.03
CA PRO A 101 10.82 25.15 -1.29
C PRO A 101 10.03 25.43 -2.60
N ARG A 102 9.71 24.40 -3.38
CA ARG A 102 9.10 24.57 -4.70
C ARG A 102 7.58 24.71 -4.63
N ARG A 103 7.10 25.86 -5.10
CA ARG A 103 5.66 26.18 -5.11
C ARG A 103 4.84 25.10 -5.80
N SER A 104 5.25 24.65 -6.98
CA SER A 104 4.53 23.60 -7.74
C SER A 104 4.35 22.32 -6.94
N ARG A 105 5.40 21.91 -6.20
CA ARG A 105 5.31 20.71 -5.35
C ARG A 105 4.37 20.90 -4.16
N ILE A 106 4.45 22.07 -3.52
CA ILE A 106 3.57 22.39 -2.38
C ILE A 106 2.12 22.42 -2.84
N GLU A 107 1.81 23.10 -3.94
CA GLU A 107 0.44 23.23 -4.48
C GLU A 107 -0.15 21.87 -4.87
N ASP A 108 0.63 20.97 -5.49
CA ASP A 108 0.18 19.62 -5.84
C ASP A 108 -0.24 18.82 -4.60
N VAL A 109 0.60 18.86 -3.54
CA VAL A 109 0.26 18.15 -2.30
C VAL A 109 -0.89 18.84 -1.56
N GLN A 110 -0.95 20.17 -1.58
CA GLN A 110 -2.08 20.90 -0.98
C GLN A 110 -3.42 20.55 -1.64
N ALA A 111 -3.45 20.38 -2.96
CA ALA A 111 -4.65 19.94 -3.65
C ALA A 111 -5.08 18.54 -3.15
N PHE A 112 -4.16 17.59 -3.13
CA PHE A 112 -4.40 16.26 -2.59
C PHE A 112 -4.84 16.27 -1.11
N ALA A 113 -4.19 17.09 -0.28
CA ALA A 113 -4.52 17.17 1.15
C ALA A 113 -5.90 17.82 1.40
N ARG A 114 -6.34 18.80 0.58
CA ARG A 114 -7.70 19.35 0.68
C ARG A 114 -8.75 18.31 0.37
N ASP A 115 -8.57 17.54 -0.71
CA ASP A 115 -9.48 16.45 -1.06
C ASP A 115 -9.51 15.40 0.07
N ALA A 116 -8.36 15.09 0.65
CA ALA A 116 -8.25 14.16 1.77
C ALA A 116 -9.01 14.65 3.03
N LEU A 117 -8.94 15.94 3.38
CA LEU A 117 -9.63 16.49 4.54
C LEU A 117 -11.17 16.47 4.41
N GLU A 118 -11.69 16.47 3.19
CA GLU A 118 -13.13 16.38 2.91
C GLU A 118 -13.64 14.93 2.98
N ARG A 119 -12.74 13.92 3.01
CA ARG A 119 -13.14 12.51 3.07
C ARG A 119 -13.86 12.17 4.37
N GLU A 120 -15.05 11.62 4.22
CA GLU A 120 -15.75 10.95 5.31
C GLU A 120 -15.34 9.47 5.37
N TYR A 121 -15.22 8.93 6.55
CA TYR A 121 -14.91 7.53 6.78
C TYR A 121 -15.51 7.04 8.11
N ASP A 122 -15.75 5.75 8.18
CA ASP A 122 -16.16 5.05 9.38
C ASP A 122 -15.23 3.86 9.69
N GLU A 123 -15.51 3.16 10.76
CA GLU A 123 -14.77 1.97 11.19
C GLU A 123 -14.82 0.85 10.14
N THR A 124 -15.88 0.79 9.33
CA THR A 124 -16.09 -0.24 8.30
C THR A 124 -15.04 -0.11 7.20
N VAL A 125 -14.78 1.13 6.74
CA VAL A 125 -13.75 1.41 5.74
C VAL A 125 -12.36 1.05 6.27
N LEU A 126 -12.05 1.44 7.51
CA LEU A 126 -10.75 1.15 8.12
C LEU A 126 -10.52 -0.37 8.28
N THR A 127 -11.55 -1.11 8.69
CA THR A 127 -11.48 -2.57 8.79
C THR A 127 -11.30 -3.24 7.43
N ALA A 128 -11.98 -2.76 6.39
CA ALA A 128 -11.82 -3.28 5.03
C ALA A 128 -10.39 -3.04 4.49
N LEU A 129 -9.76 -1.91 4.83
CA LEU A 129 -8.39 -1.59 4.44
C LEU A 129 -7.34 -2.54 5.02
N GLU A 130 -7.59 -3.19 6.17
CA GLU A 130 -6.64 -4.14 6.78
C GLU A 130 -6.28 -5.31 5.86
N GLY A 131 -7.19 -5.69 4.96
CA GLY A 131 -6.98 -6.76 3.97
C GLY A 131 -6.35 -6.31 2.65
N VAL A 132 -6.17 -5.00 2.44
CA VAL A 132 -5.68 -4.47 1.16
C VAL A 132 -4.17 -4.47 1.11
N GLU A 133 -3.63 -5.20 0.16
CA GLU A 133 -2.20 -5.27 -0.12
C GLU A 133 -1.92 -4.99 -1.61
N PRO A 134 -0.71 -4.54 -1.96
CA PRO A 134 -0.30 -4.42 -3.35
C PRO A 134 -0.41 -5.74 -4.10
N LEU A 135 -0.82 -5.67 -5.37
CA LEU A 135 -0.96 -6.86 -6.22
C LEU A 135 0.38 -7.55 -6.46
N GLU A 136 0.34 -8.88 -6.39
CA GLU A 136 1.46 -9.73 -6.76
C GLU A 136 1.50 -10.00 -8.27
N LYS A 137 2.70 -10.19 -8.79
CA LYS A 137 2.88 -10.68 -10.16
C LYS A 137 2.44 -12.14 -10.26
N PRO A 138 1.87 -12.57 -11.39
CA PRO A 138 1.64 -14.00 -11.64
C PRO A 138 2.97 -14.76 -11.55
N GLY A 139 2.91 -16.00 -11.04
CA GLY A 139 4.06 -16.89 -11.00
C GLY A 139 4.52 -17.28 -12.41
N ASP A 140 5.71 -17.90 -12.48
CA ASP A 140 6.17 -18.48 -13.72
C ASP A 140 5.25 -19.65 -14.11
N ILE A 141 4.44 -19.43 -15.15
CA ILE A 141 3.53 -20.43 -15.70
C ILE A 141 4.26 -21.19 -16.81
N ARG A 142 4.12 -22.50 -16.84
CA ARG A 142 4.63 -23.37 -17.91
C ARG A 142 3.52 -24.32 -18.33
N VAL A 143 3.03 -24.15 -19.55
CA VAL A 143 2.02 -25.05 -20.11
C VAL A 143 2.73 -26.03 -21.06
N ARG A 144 2.76 -27.31 -20.70
CA ARG A 144 3.48 -28.36 -21.43
C ARG A 144 2.64 -29.06 -22.47
N GLU A 145 1.32 -28.98 -22.34
CA GLU A 145 0.37 -29.70 -23.18
C GLU A 145 0.07 -28.97 -24.50
N ARG A 146 0.45 -27.71 -24.59
CA ARG A 146 0.27 -26.85 -25.77
C ARG A 146 1.61 -26.32 -26.28
N CYS A 147 1.72 -26.12 -27.60
CA CYS A 147 2.85 -25.44 -28.20
C CYS A 147 2.41 -24.49 -29.32
N LEU A 148 3.24 -23.51 -29.60
CA LEU A 148 3.15 -22.68 -30.80
C LEU A 148 4.00 -23.28 -31.91
N ALA A 149 3.55 -23.20 -33.16
CA ALA A 149 4.28 -23.67 -34.33
C ALA A 149 4.33 -22.58 -35.37
N THR A 150 5.50 -22.36 -35.99
CA THR A 150 5.69 -21.39 -37.08
C THR A 150 6.77 -21.89 -38.02
N ALA A 151 6.66 -21.53 -39.31
CA ALA A 151 7.70 -21.73 -40.33
C ALA A 151 8.68 -20.56 -40.38
N ASP A 152 8.38 -19.42 -39.75
CA ASP A 152 9.10 -18.16 -39.83
C ASP A 152 9.98 -17.95 -38.60
N ALA A 153 11.28 -17.72 -38.79
CA ALA A 153 12.26 -17.49 -37.74
C ALA A 153 12.05 -16.15 -36.98
N GLU A 154 11.53 -15.13 -37.68
CA GLU A 154 11.21 -13.85 -37.04
C GLU A 154 10.01 -13.98 -36.12
N ARG A 155 8.94 -14.62 -36.57
CA ARG A 155 7.76 -14.98 -35.81
C ARG A 155 8.09 -15.92 -34.63
N TYR A 156 9.06 -16.79 -34.77
CA TYR A 156 9.55 -17.64 -33.67
C TYR A 156 10.06 -16.79 -32.51
N SER A 157 10.88 -15.77 -32.81
CA SER A 157 11.40 -14.86 -31.77
C SER A 157 10.29 -14.06 -31.11
N GLU A 158 9.37 -13.49 -31.90
CA GLU A 158 8.23 -12.74 -31.41
C GLU A 158 7.32 -13.61 -30.53
N ALA A 159 7.02 -14.84 -30.97
CA ALA A 159 6.19 -15.77 -30.22
C ALA A 159 6.80 -16.16 -28.86
N ARG A 160 8.13 -16.39 -28.83
CA ARG A 160 8.83 -16.71 -27.60
C ARG A 160 8.86 -15.56 -26.59
N ASP A 161 8.90 -14.33 -27.07
CA ASP A 161 8.89 -13.14 -26.22
C ASP A 161 7.44 -12.78 -25.78
N ALA A 162 6.44 -12.94 -26.65
CA ALA A 162 5.05 -12.65 -26.37
C ALA A 162 4.37 -13.71 -25.48
N ILE A 163 4.69 -14.99 -25.70
CA ILE A 163 4.07 -16.13 -25.02
C ILE A 163 5.15 -17.09 -24.45
N PRO A 164 5.90 -16.65 -23.42
CA PRO A 164 6.98 -17.45 -22.82
C PRO A 164 6.50 -18.68 -22.07
N GLU A 165 5.19 -18.81 -21.82
CA GLU A 165 4.59 -19.95 -21.13
C GLU A 165 4.54 -21.22 -21.98
N LEU A 166 4.56 -21.08 -23.32
CA LEU A 166 4.51 -22.18 -24.28
C LEU A 166 5.87 -22.45 -24.93
N SER A 167 6.08 -23.70 -25.33
CA SER A 167 7.15 -24.01 -26.27
C SER A 167 6.80 -23.46 -27.65
N VAL A 168 7.78 -22.91 -28.37
CA VAL A 168 7.67 -22.52 -29.75
C VAL A 168 8.50 -23.46 -30.60
N GLU A 169 7.90 -24.06 -31.64
CA GLU A 169 8.53 -25.05 -32.50
C GLU A 169 8.56 -24.52 -33.95
N ILE A 170 9.65 -24.80 -34.64
CA ILE A 170 9.77 -24.44 -36.06
C ILE A 170 9.34 -25.65 -36.91
N VAL A 171 8.38 -25.46 -37.77
CA VAL A 171 7.84 -26.47 -38.66
C VAL A 171 7.85 -25.99 -40.12
N GLU A 172 8.36 -26.78 -41.04
CA GLU A 172 8.46 -26.37 -42.47
C GLU A 172 7.20 -26.73 -43.26
N ASP A 173 6.43 -27.73 -42.83
CA ASP A 173 5.28 -28.25 -43.55
C ASP A 173 4.19 -28.85 -42.64
N THR A 174 3.10 -29.33 -43.23
CA THR A 174 1.97 -29.96 -42.56
C THR A 174 2.33 -31.31 -41.93
N GLN A 175 3.38 -32.01 -42.38
CA GLN A 175 3.85 -33.22 -41.80
C GLN A 175 4.50 -32.94 -40.42
N GLY A 176 5.29 -31.85 -40.34
CA GLY A 176 5.87 -31.39 -39.07
C GLY A 176 4.80 -31.02 -38.08
N LEU A 177 3.70 -30.35 -38.49
CA LEU A 177 2.56 -30.08 -37.60
C LEU A 177 1.89 -31.37 -37.12
N ALA A 178 1.69 -32.36 -37.96
CA ALA A 178 1.10 -33.64 -37.58
C ALA A 178 2.00 -34.45 -36.62
N GLU A 179 3.31 -34.30 -36.75
CA GLU A 179 4.26 -34.88 -35.77
C GLU A 179 4.17 -34.19 -34.40
N LEU A 180 4.07 -32.86 -34.36
CA LEU A 180 3.87 -32.11 -33.12
C LEU A 180 2.54 -32.46 -32.44
N ALA A 181 1.45 -32.60 -33.22
CA ALA A 181 0.13 -32.94 -32.71
C ALA A 181 0.05 -34.33 -32.05
N ARG A 182 1.06 -35.18 -32.24
CA ARG A 182 1.18 -36.46 -31.51
C ARG A 182 1.84 -36.28 -30.13
N GLY A 183 2.60 -35.22 -29.95
CA GLY A 183 3.34 -34.94 -28.71
C GLY A 183 2.69 -33.89 -27.82
N TYR A 184 1.82 -33.06 -28.36
CA TYR A 184 1.11 -32.01 -27.66
C TYR A 184 -0.40 -32.23 -27.81
N SER A 185 -1.18 -31.90 -26.77
CA SER A 185 -2.64 -31.96 -26.81
C SER A 185 -3.24 -30.95 -27.79
N THR A 186 -2.61 -29.78 -27.92
CA THR A 186 -3.00 -28.74 -28.88
C THR A 186 -1.76 -28.06 -29.48
N VAL A 187 -1.76 -27.91 -30.78
CA VAL A 187 -0.74 -27.16 -31.52
C VAL A 187 -1.39 -25.90 -32.14
N VAL A 188 -0.88 -24.72 -31.80
CA VAL A 188 -1.32 -23.45 -32.35
C VAL A 188 -0.36 -23.00 -33.45
N ALA A 189 -0.78 -23.12 -34.69
CA ALA A 189 0.01 -22.71 -35.85
C ALA A 189 -0.22 -21.21 -36.14
N LEU A 190 0.89 -20.45 -36.18
CA LEU A 190 0.86 -18.99 -36.34
C LEU A 190 0.75 -18.55 -37.79
N ASP A 191 1.08 -19.42 -38.76
CA ASP A 191 1.16 -19.04 -40.16
C ASP A 191 -0.15 -19.36 -40.90
N GLU A 192 -0.65 -18.39 -41.66
CA GLU A 192 -1.84 -18.56 -42.51
C GLU A 192 -1.67 -19.65 -43.57
N SER A 193 -0.43 -19.98 -43.95
CA SER A 193 -0.11 -21.03 -44.93
C SER A 193 -0.61 -22.42 -44.54
N PHE A 194 -0.88 -22.63 -43.24
CA PHE A 194 -1.43 -23.88 -42.71
C PHE A 194 -2.97 -23.89 -42.65
N ALA A 195 -3.64 -22.79 -43.02
CA ALA A 195 -5.10 -22.69 -42.99
C ALA A 195 -5.74 -23.61 -44.05
N GLY A 196 -6.80 -24.32 -43.63
CA GLY A 196 -7.61 -25.19 -44.51
C GLY A 196 -7.01 -26.57 -44.76
N VAL A 197 -5.93 -26.95 -44.11
CA VAL A 197 -5.32 -28.27 -44.19
C VAL A 197 -5.94 -29.18 -43.08
N THR A 198 -6.37 -30.37 -43.46
CA THR A 198 -6.84 -31.36 -42.46
C THR A 198 -5.61 -32.09 -41.91
N ILE A 199 -5.38 -31.98 -40.63
CA ILE A 199 -4.27 -32.59 -39.90
C ILE A 199 -4.87 -33.48 -38.81
N ASP A 200 -4.31 -34.68 -38.60
CA ASP A 200 -4.68 -35.53 -37.48
C ASP A 200 -4.18 -34.92 -36.16
N GLY A 201 -5.12 -34.70 -35.23
CA GLY A 201 -4.82 -34.06 -33.92
C GLY A 201 -5.49 -32.68 -33.80
N ASP A 202 -5.40 -32.08 -32.62
CA ASP A 202 -5.91 -30.72 -32.36
C ASP A 202 -4.88 -29.67 -32.81
N VAL A 203 -5.00 -29.24 -34.06
CA VAL A 203 -4.20 -28.19 -34.65
C VAL A 203 -5.07 -26.99 -34.98
N GLN A 204 -4.79 -25.86 -34.34
CA GLN A 204 -5.53 -24.61 -34.52
C GLN A 204 -4.65 -23.60 -35.26
N VAL A 205 -5.12 -23.10 -36.39
CA VAL A 205 -4.40 -22.05 -37.14
C VAL A 205 -4.90 -20.69 -36.65
N ARG A 206 -4.04 -19.99 -35.91
CA ARG A 206 -4.33 -18.70 -35.28
C ARG A 206 -3.22 -17.69 -35.59
N PRO A 207 -3.30 -17.02 -36.75
CA PRO A 207 -2.31 -15.98 -37.11
C PRO A 207 -2.31 -14.78 -36.16
N ASP A 208 -3.42 -14.55 -35.50
CA ASP A 208 -3.69 -13.52 -34.49
C ASP A 208 -3.28 -13.90 -33.07
N ALA A 209 -2.74 -15.09 -32.85
CA ALA A 209 -2.44 -15.63 -31.51
C ALA A 209 -1.52 -14.72 -30.67
N LEU A 210 -0.61 -13.99 -31.31
CA LEU A 210 0.31 -13.09 -30.61
C LEU A 210 -0.37 -11.76 -30.20
N GLU A 211 -1.49 -11.41 -30.84
CA GLU A 211 -2.28 -10.23 -30.51
C GLU A 211 -3.27 -10.52 -29.35
N THR A 212 -3.68 -11.80 -29.20
CA THR A 212 -4.63 -12.26 -28.19
C THR A 212 -4.02 -13.33 -27.26
N PRO A 213 -2.91 -13.06 -26.54
CA PRO A 213 -2.23 -14.08 -25.73
C PRO A 213 -3.10 -14.71 -24.63
N ALA A 214 -4.09 -13.98 -24.10
CA ALA A 214 -5.00 -14.47 -23.07
C ALA A 214 -5.91 -15.62 -23.57
N GLU A 215 -6.28 -15.62 -24.85
CA GLU A 215 -7.04 -16.71 -25.46
C GLU A 215 -6.19 -17.97 -25.66
N ILE A 216 -4.90 -17.77 -25.92
CA ILE A 216 -3.95 -18.86 -26.17
C ILE A 216 -3.47 -19.47 -24.85
N VAL A 217 -3.26 -18.64 -23.83
CA VAL A 217 -2.82 -19.04 -22.48
C VAL A 217 -3.80 -18.49 -21.45
N PRO A 218 -4.99 -19.09 -21.34
CA PRO A 218 -5.98 -18.69 -20.31
C PRO A 218 -5.44 -18.79 -18.87
N GLU A 219 -4.43 -19.62 -18.64
CA GLU A 219 -3.74 -19.72 -17.35
C GLU A 219 -3.08 -18.41 -16.92
N ARG A 220 -2.67 -17.54 -17.85
CA ARG A 220 -2.02 -16.27 -17.55
C ARG A 220 -2.93 -15.30 -16.78
N PRO A 221 -4.13 -14.92 -17.29
CA PRO A 221 -5.07 -14.12 -16.51
C PRO A 221 -5.58 -14.86 -15.27
N LEU A 222 -5.93 -16.14 -15.35
CA LEU A 222 -6.46 -16.90 -14.22
C LEU A 222 -5.46 -16.95 -13.05
N SER A 223 -4.19 -17.21 -13.32
CA SER A 223 -3.14 -17.20 -12.27
C SER A 223 -2.97 -15.82 -11.62
N PHE A 224 -3.14 -14.72 -12.38
CA PHE A 224 -3.11 -13.39 -11.81
C PHE A 224 -4.26 -13.17 -10.82
N PHE A 225 -5.48 -13.52 -11.22
CA PHE A 225 -6.67 -13.35 -10.38
C PHE A 225 -6.70 -14.30 -9.19
N ALA A 226 -6.31 -15.57 -9.38
CA ALA A 226 -6.21 -16.54 -8.31
C ALA A 226 -5.24 -16.08 -7.21
N ARG A 227 -4.04 -15.64 -7.61
CA ARG A 227 -3.01 -15.19 -6.67
C ARG A 227 -3.38 -13.91 -5.92
N ASN A 228 -4.18 -13.07 -6.54
CA ASN A 228 -4.60 -11.78 -5.98
C ASN A 228 -6.05 -11.80 -5.44
N ARG A 229 -6.69 -12.97 -5.36
CA ARG A 229 -8.10 -13.09 -5.00
C ARG A 229 -8.45 -12.35 -3.70
N SER A 230 -7.73 -12.61 -2.62
CA SER A 230 -7.96 -11.96 -1.32
C SER A 230 -7.77 -10.45 -1.36
N ARG A 231 -6.73 -9.98 -2.08
CA ARG A 231 -6.43 -8.55 -2.25
C ARG A 231 -7.51 -7.82 -3.05
N LEU A 232 -7.99 -8.48 -4.12
CA LEU A 232 -9.07 -7.95 -4.94
C LEU A 232 -10.39 -7.91 -4.17
N GLN A 233 -10.70 -8.96 -3.41
CA GLN A 233 -11.90 -8.99 -2.56
C GLN A 233 -11.84 -7.87 -1.51
N ALA A 234 -10.73 -7.69 -0.82
CA ALA A 234 -10.56 -6.60 0.15
C ALA A 234 -10.72 -5.22 -0.51
N ALA A 235 -10.18 -5.03 -1.73
CA ALA A 235 -10.35 -3.77 -2.46
C ALA A 235 -11.83 -3.55 -2.89
N ILE A 236 -12.56 -4.59 -3.27
CA ILE A 236 -14.02 -4.53 -3.54
C ILE A 236 -14.75 -4.07 -2.28
N ASP A 237 -14.41 -4.65 -1.12
CA ASP A 237 -15.05 -4.32 0.16
C ASP A 237 -14.78 -2.86 0.56
N VAL A 238 -13.56 -2.34 0.32
CA VAL A 238 -13.23 -0.92 0.53
C VAL A 238 -14.05 0.00 -0.36
N HIS A 239 -14.19 -0.33 -1.66
CA HIS A 239 -14.96 0.49 -2.59
C HIS A 239 -16.44 0.54 -2.21
N ARG A 240 -17.01 -0.58 -1.75
CA ARG A 240 -18.40 -0.63 -1.26
C ARG A 240 -18.58 0.14 0.05
N ALA A 241 -17.66 -0.03 1.01
CA ALA A 241 -17.73 0.64 2.30
C ALA A 241 -17.53 2.16 2.17
N GLY A 242 -16.61 2.59 1.30
CA GLY A 242 -16.26 4.00 1.08
C GLY A 242 -17.09 4.70 0.00
N ASP A 243 -18.07 4.03 -0.61
CA ASP A 243 -18.86 4.55 -1.76
C ASP A 243 -17.97 5.15 -2.86
N LEU A 244 -16.88 4.43 -3.21
CA LEU A 244 -15.93 4.87 -4.21
C LEU A 244 -16.37 4.45 -5.61
N GLU A 245 -16.14 5.31 -6.59
CA GLU A 245 -16.33 4.96 -8.00
C GLU A 245 -15.33 3.88 -8.41
N ALA A 246 -15.86 2.74 -8.90
CA ALA A 246 -15.03 1.62 -9.31
C ALA A 246 -14.66 1.71 -10.79
N ALA A 247 -13.41 1.40 -11.13
CA ALA A 247 -12.91 1.39 -12.50
C ALA A 247 -13.34 0.14 -13.31
N CYS A 248 -14.04 -0.82 -12.66
CA CYS A 248 -14.54 -2.04 -13.27
C CYS A 248 -15.90 -2.43 -12.67
N ASP A 249 -16.56 -3.40 -13.28
CA ASP A 249 -17.79 -3.97 -12.75
C ASP A 249 -17.48 -4.88 -11.56
N LEU A 250 -17.82 -4.42 -10.34
CA LEU A 250 -17.54 -5.14 -9.09
C LEU A 250 -18.29 -6.46 -8.98
N GLU A 251 -19.53 -6.53 -9.48
CA GLU A 251 -20.33 -7.75 -9.42
C GLU A 251 -19.77 -8.81 -10.38
N ALA A 252 -19.41 -8.41 -11.60
CA ALA A 252 -18.78 -9.29 -12.57
C ALA A 252 -17.40 -9.79 -12.12
N LEU A 253 -16.61 -8.91 -11.49
CA LEU A 253 -15.30 -9.28 -10.93
C LEU A 253 -15.46 -10.29 -9.79
N GLU A 254 -16.40 -10.06 -8.87
CA GLU A 254 -16.66 -10.94 -7.72
C GLU A 254 -17.20 -12.30 -8.17
N ASP A 255 -18.12 -12.35 -9.14
CA ASP A 255 -18.58 -13.59 -9.76
C ASP A 255 -17.41 -14.38 -10.37
N GLY A 256 -16.56 -13.71 -11.16
CA GLY A 256 -15.38 -14.33 -11.75
C GLY A 256 -14.41 -14.87 -10.70
N LEU A 257 -14.16 -14.12 -9.62
CA LEU A 257 -13.31 -14.55 -8.50
C LEU A 257 -13.93 -15.74 -7.73
N SER A 258 -15.26 -15.79 -7.59
CA SER A 258 -15.95 -16.89 -6.90
C SER A 258 -15.82 -18.24 -7.63
N ARG A 259 -15.69 -18.21 -8.96
CA ARG A 259 -15.54 -19.36 -9.84
C ARG A 259 -14.09 -19.83 -10.00
N LEU A 260 -13.15 -19.21 -9.31
CA LEU A 260 -11.71 -19.46 -9.44
C LEU A 260 -11.16 -20.02 -8.12
N ASP A 261 -10.49 -21.17 -8.14
CA ASP A 261 -9.75 -21.70 -7.00
C ASP A 261 -8.39 -21.05 -6.83
N GLU A 262 -7.73 -21.29 -5.68
CA GLU A 262 -6.40 -20.73 -5.35
C GLU A 262 -5.30 -21.16 -6.32
N ASP A 263 -5.44 -22.33 -6.95
CA ASP A 263 -4.48 -22.87 -7.93
C ASP A 263 -4.76 -22.39 -9.37
N GLY A 264 -5.81 -21.59 -9.59
CA GLY A 264 -6.23 -21.10 -10.90
C GLY A 264 -7.07 -22.08 -11.69
N THR A 265 -7.64 -23.10 -11.04
CA THR A 265 -8.66 -23.98 -11.62
C THR A 265 -10.05 -23.38 -11.49
N VAL A 266 -10.95 -23.79 -12.40
CA VAL A 266 -12.35 -23.34 -12.37
C VAL A 266 -13.15 -24.25 -11.45
N ALA A 267 -13.88 -23.66 -10.52
CA ALA A 267 -14.75 -24.32 -9.54
C ALA A 267 -16.23 -23.97 -9.75
N GLY A 268 -17.12 -24.71 -9.10
CA GLY A 268 -18.55 -24.38 -9.03
C GLY A 268 -19.32 -24.64 -10.32
N ASP A 269 -18.88 -25.61 -11.15
CA ASP A 269 -19.63 -26.07 -12.30
C ASP A 269 -20.20 -27.47 -12.04
N ASP A 270 -21.53 -27.58 -11.97
CA ASP A 270 -22.25 -28.82 -11.62
C ASP A 270 -21.85 -30.00 -12.51
N GLU A 271 -21.61 -29.77 -13.81
CA GLU A 271 -21.21 -30.81 -14.74
C GLU A 271 -19.80 -31.30 -14.52
N LEU A 272 -18.89 -30.39 -14.17
CA LEU A 272 -17.49 -30.74 -13.84
C LEU A 272 -17.42 -31.56 -12.55
N ASP A 273 -18.26 -31.22 -11.56
CA ASP A 273 -18.38 -31.94 -10.29
C ASP A 273 -19.00 -33.31 -10.49
N ARG A 274 -20.05 -33.43 -11.34
CA ARG A 274 -20.65 -34.71 -11.76
C ARG A 274 -19.59 -35.64 -12.38
N LEU A 275 -18.85 -35.13 -13.39
CA LEU A 275 -17.84 -35.92 -14.09
C LEU A 275 -16.71 -36.35 -13.14
N THR A 276 -16.33 -35.48 -12.21
CA THR A 276 -15.29 -35.79 -11.20
C THR A 276 -15.75 -36.92 -10.29
N THR A 277 -16.96 -36.82 -9.76
CA THR A 277 -17.59 -37.85 -8.91
C THR A 277 -17.74 -39.16 -9.66
N ALA A 278 -18.21 -39.14 -10.93
CA ALA A 278 -18.36 -40.32 -11.74
C ALA A 278 -17.01 -41.04 -12.00
N ILE A 279 -15.91 -40.30 -12.21
CA ILE A 279 -14.57 -40.89 -12.39
C ILE A 279 -14.08 -41.55 -11.09
N ASP A 280 -14.26 -40.86 -9.95
CA ASP A 280 -13.80 -41.34 -8.65
C ASP A 280 -14.57 -42.58 -8.18
N ASP A 281 -15.87 -42.61 -8.42
CA ASP A 281 -16.78 -43.70 -7.99
C ASP A 281 -16.87 -44.87 -8.99
N LEU A 282 -16.34 -44.73 -10.20
CA LEU A 282 -16.50 -45.70 -11.31
C LEU A 282 -16.20 -47.14 -10.91
N GLU A 283 -15.04 -47.39 -10.26
CA GLU A 283 -14.67 -48.75 -9.87
C GLU A 283 -15.58 -49.34 -8.81
N THR A 284 -16.03 -48.50 -7.87
CA THR A 284 -16.95 -48.88 -6.79
C THR A 284 -18.33 -49.18 -7.36
N ALA A 285 -18.83 -48.33 -8.24
CA ALA A 285 -20.13 -48.49 -8.89
C ALA A 285 -20.17 -49.73 -9.79
N ALA A 286 -19.12 -49.95 -10.59
CA ALA A 286 -19.02 -51.14 -11.45
C ALA A 286 -18.93 -52.43 -10.63
N GLY A 287 -18.17 -52.46 -9.53
CA GLY A 287 -18.12 -53.60 -8.61
C GLY A 287 -19.43 -53.87 -7.88
N THR A 288 -20.18 -52.81 -7.53
CA THR A 288 -21.50 -52.93 -6.92
C THR A 288 -22.52 -53.45 -7.92
N ALA A 289 -22.53 -52.93 -9.14
CA ALA A 289 -23.39 -53.40 -10.23
C ALA A 289 -23.18 -54.89 -10.52
N GLU A 290 -21.92 -55.36 -10.58
CA GLU A 290 -21.56 -56.77 -10.70
C GLU A 290 -22.15 -57.62 -9.55
N SER A 291 -22.05 -57.12 -8.32
CA SER A 291 -22.62 -57.80 -7.15
C SER A 291 -24.12 -57.88 -7.20
N VAL A 292 -24.79 -56.77 -7.60
CA VAL A 292 -26.27 -56.72 -7.77
C VAL A 292 -26.75 -57.74 -8.78
N ALA A 293 -26.09 -57.86 -9.95
CA ALA A 293 -26.41 -58.88 -10.95
C ALA A 293 -26.27 -60.28 -10.40
N ASN A 294 -25.16 -60.56 -9.71
CA ASN A 294 -24.91 -61.89 -9.15
C ASN A 294 -25.84 -62.24 -7.99
N ASP A 295 -26.30 -61.25 -7.21
CA ASP A 295 -27.28 -61.47 -6.16
C ASP A 295 -28.68 -61.74 -6.76
N HIS A 296 -29.06 -61.01 -7.81
CA HIS A 296 -30.29 -61.26 -8.57
C HIS A 296 -30.30 -62.71 -9.14
N LEU A 297 -29.23 -63.10 -9.78
CA LEU A 297 -29.12 -64.47 -10.30
C LEU A 297 -29.20 -65.54 -9.20
N ARG A 298 -28.57 -65.33 -8.05
CA ARG A 298 -28.64 -66.26 -6.92
C ARG A 298 -30.06 -66.40 -6.37
N GLU A 299 -30.81 -65.28 -6.36
CA GLU A 299 -32.20 -65.28 -5.91
C GLU A 299 -33.06 -66.01 -6.94
N ALA A 300 -32.95 -65.71 -8.23
CA ALA A 300 -33.64 -66.41 -9.32
C ALA A 300 -33.35 -67.91 -9.30
N ILE A 301 -32.11 -68.35 -9.13
CA ILE A 301 -31.74 -69.78 -9.03
C ILE A 301 -32.39 -70.42 -7.79
N ARG A 302 -32.67 -69.72 -6.72
CA ARG A 302 -33.33 -70.23 -5.51
C ARG A 302 -34.84 -70.32 -5.65
N GLU A 303 -35.46 -69.42 -6.40
CA GLU A 303 -36.90 -69.35 -6.59
C GLU A 303 -37.35 -70.28 -7.67
N GLU A 304 -36.57 -70.44 -8.74
CA GLU A 304 -36.87 -71.50 -9.74
C GLU A 304 -36.39 -72.85 -9.24
N ASP A 305 -37.33 -73.79 -9.01
CA ASP A 305 -37.01 -75.19 -8.84
C ASP A 305 -36.42 -75.71 -10.18
N VAL A 306 -35.16 -75.51 -10.45
CA VAL A 306 -34.45 -75.97 -11.66
C VAL A 306 -34.50 -77.51 -11.70
N THR A 307 -35.55 -78.02 -12.27
CA THR A 307 -35.71 -79.46 -12.46
C THR A 307 -34.98 -79.90 -13.71
N ILE A 308 -33.68 -80.30 -13.53
CA ILE A 308 -32.91 -80.90 -14.61
C ILE A 308 -33.58 -82.21 -14.99
N GLU A 309 -34.13 -82.29 -16.18
CA GLU A 309 -34.71 -83.55 -16.68
C GLU A 309 -33.57 -84.59 -16.80
N GLY A 310 -33.90 -85.87 -16.43
CA GLY A 310 -32.88 -86.92 -16.41
C GLY A 310 -32.22 -87.22 -17.77
N SER A 311 -32.90 -86.82 -18.88
CA SER A 311 -32.37 -86.83 -20.24
C SER A 311 -31.24 -85.84 -20.45
N ASP A 312 -31.28 -84.68 -19.80
CA ASP A 312 -30.28 -83.66 -19.92
C ASP A 312 -29.03 -83.95 -19.04
N LEU A 313 -29.24 -84.60 -17.88
CA LEU A 313 -28.20 -85.11 -17.06
C LEU A 313 -27.36 -86.20 -17.77
N LEU A 314 -28.04 -87.05 -18.57
CA LEU A 314 -27.38 -88.09 -19.39
C LEU A 314 -26.59 -87.44 -20.54
N SER A 315 -27.05 -86.39 -21.16
CA SER A 315 -26.37 -85.66 -22.22
C SER A 315 -25.16 -84.91 -21.73
N LEU A 316 -25.17 -84.46 -20.48
CA LEU A 316 -23.99 -83.88 -19.77
C LEU A 316 -22.89 -84.92 -19.58
N VAL A 317 -23.27 -86.13 -19.20
CA VAL A 317 -22.30 -87.24 -18.99
C VAL A 317 -21.77 -87.82 -20.30
N GLU A 318 -22.55 -87.87 -21.36
CA GLU A 318 -22.16 -88.48 -22.64
C GLU A 318 -21.38 -87.52 -23.57
N ARG A 319 -21.65 -86.20 -23.53
CA ARG A 319 -21.06 -85.19 -24.45
C ARG A 319 -20.01 -84.29 -23.84
N GLY A 320 -19.82 -84.34 -22.53
CA GLY A 320 -18.88 -83.43 -21.88
C GLY A 320 -19.29 -81.92 -22.02
N ALA A 321 -20.60 -81.68 -22.27
CA ALA A 321 -21.11 -80.32 -22.26
C ALA A 321 -21.09 -79.78 -20.83
N GLY A 322 -20.43 -78.68 -20.61
CA GLY A 322 -20.27 -78.06 -19.27
C GLY A 322 -21.61 -77.68 -18.68
N VAL A 323 -21.74 -77.72 -17.37
CA VAL A 323 -22.90 -77.24 -16.59
C VAL A 323 -23.34 -75.85 -17.05
N ASP A 324 -22.39 -75.04 -17.46
CA ASP A 324 -22.57 -73.67 -17.94
C ASP A 324 -23.49 -73.55 -19.17
N SER A 325 -23.43 -74.49 -20.10
CA SER A 325 -24.29 -74.45 -21.32
C SER A 325 -25.77 -74.76 -21.06
N LEU A 326 -26.07 -75.56 -20.03
CA LEU A 326 -27.45 -75.80 -19.58
C LEU A 326 -27.98 -74.62 -18.77
N LEU A 327 -27.18 -74.11 -17.84
CA LEU A 327 -27.58 -72.96 -17.08
C LEU A 327 -27.80 -71.75 -18.00
N SER A 328 -26.97 -71.56 -19.02
CA SER A 328 -27.14 -70.51 -20.01
C SER A 328 -28.43 -70.56 -20.78
N ARG A 329 -29.02 -71.74 -21.02
CA ARG A 329 -30.26 -71.86 -21.74
C ARG A 329 -31.47 -71.71 -20.82
N GLU A 330 -31.47 -72.33 -19.63
CA GLU A 330 -32.58 -72.30 -18.69
C GLU A 330 -32.73 -70.97 -17.94
N LEU A 331 -31.61 -70.27 -17.73
CA LEU A 331 -31.55 -68.95 -17.03
C LEU A 331 -31.33 -67.77 -17.97
N ALA A 332 -31.55 -67.90 -19.27
CA ALA A 332 -31.28 -66.88 -20.25
C ALA A 332 -32.09 -65.60 -19.98
N ASP A 333 -33.36 -65.71 -19.64
CA ASP A 333 -34.22 -64.58 -19.35
C ASP A 333 -33.85 -63.90 -18.03
N GLU A 334 -33.50 -64.68 -16.99
CA GLU A 334 -33.07 -64.18 -15.69
C GLU A 334 -31.67 -63.53 -15.75
N TYR A 335 -30.77 -64.09 -16.58
CA TYR A 335 -29.48 -63.49 -16.86
C TYR A 335 -29.66 -62.12 -17.56
N ALA A 336 -30.53 -62.06 -18.58
CA ALA A 336 -30.76 -60.78 -19.27
C ALA A 336 -31.34 -59.72 -18.32
N ALA A 337 -32.26 -60.12 -17.40
CA ALA A 337 -32.82 -59.22 -16.40
C ALA A 337 -31.77 -58.76 -15.38
N ALA A 338 -30.90 -59.67 -14.92
CA ALA A 338 -29.82 -59.36 -13.99
C ALA A 338 -28.80 -58.39 -14.60
N VAL A 339 -28.42 -58.63 -15.86
CA VAL A 339 -27.51 -57.75 -16.62
C VAL A 339 -28.13 -56.37 -16.84
N GLU A 340 -29.40 -56.29 -17.18
CA GLU A 340 -30.08 -55.00 -17.35
C GLU A 340 -30.14 -54.23 -16.03
N THR A 341 -30.43 -54.91 -14.92
CA THR A 341 -30.43 -54.29 -13.57
C THR A 341 -29.04 -53.78 -13.22
N ALA A 342 -27.96 -54.51 -13.54
CA ALA A 342 -26.60 -54.06 -13.32
C ALA A 342 -26.25 -52.82 -14.17
N ARG A 343 -26.69 -52.82 -15.45
CA ARG A 343 -26.49 -51.69 -16.36
C ARG A 343 -27.21 -50.42 -15.87
N GLU A 344 -28.47 -50.57 -15.49
CA GLU A 344 -29.23 -49.46 -14.90
C GLU A 344 -28.59 -48.96 -13.62
N HIS A 345 -28.18 -49.86 -12.73
CA HIS A 345 -27.51 -49.49 -11.49
C HIS A 345 -26.19 -48.73 -11.74
N LEU A 346 -25.38 -49.14 -12.70
CA LEU A 346 -24.13 -48.44 -13.06
C LEU A 346 -24.41 -47.06 -13.63
N ILE A 347 -25.41 -46.91 -14.51
CA ILE A 347 -25.80 -45.67 -15.13
C ILE A 347 -26.34 -44.68 -14.08
N ASP A 348 -27.25 -45.14 -13.23
CA ASP A 348 -27.88 -44.32 -12.21
C ASP A 348 -26.91 -43.91 -11.10
N ALA A 349 -26.02 -44.84 -10.66
CA ALA A 349 -25.04 -44.56 -9.60
C ALA A 349 -23.99 -43.53 -10.00
N LEU A 350 -23.69 -43.42 -11.30
CA LEU A 350 -22.70 -42.47 -11.82
C LEU A 350 -23.33 -41.25 -12.51
N ASP A 351 -24.64 -41.15 -12.55
CA ASP A 351 -25.41 -40.09 -13.24
C ASP A 351 -24.91 -39.86 -14.68
N LEU A 352 -24.79 -40.94 -15.45
CA LEU A 352 -24.20 -40.93 -16.79
C LEU A 352 -25.13 -40.29 -17.82
N ASP A 353 -24.56 -39.49 -18.73
CA ASP A 353 -25.29 -38.96 -19.87
C ASP A 353 -25.61 -40.07 -20.90
N GLN A 354 -26.38 -39.71 -21.96
CA GLN A 354 -26.81 -40.69 -22.96
C GLN A 354 -25.63 -41.35 -23.68
N GLY A 355 -24.56 -40.60 -23.98
CA GLY A 355 -23.37 -41.13 -24.69
C GLY A 355 -22.52 -42.02 -23.80
N GLU A 356 -22.32 -41.61 -22.56
CA GLU A 356 -21.60 -42.36 -21.51
C GLU A 356 -22.33 -43.65 -21.17
N ALA A 357 -23.66 -43.58 -21.03
CA ALA A 357 -24.53 -44.73 -20.77
C ALA A 357 -24.47 -45.79 -21.88
N GLU A 358 -24.30 -45.41 -23.16
CA GLU A 358 -24.09 -46.37 -24.24
C GLU A 358 -22.79 -47.16 -24.10
N ILE A 359 -21.78 -46.57 -23.55
CA ILE A 359 -20.51 -47.28 -23.25
C ILE A 359 -20.70 -48.16 -22.03
N ALA A 360 -21.30 -47.63 -20.96
CA ALA A 360 -21.54 -48.34 -19.71
C ALA A 360 -22.39 -49.61 -19.90
N ARG A 361 -23.41 -49.59 -20.80
CA ARG A 361 -24.20 -50.77 -21.12
C ARG A 361 -23.40 -51.95 -21.66
N ARG A 362 -22.25 -51.71 -22.26
CA ARG A 362 -21.36 -52.75 -22.78
C ARG A 362 -20.46 -53.36 -21.71
N ALA A 363 -20.42 -52.78 -20.48
CA ALA A 363 -19.63 -53.32 -19.40
C ALA A 363 -20.07 -54.69 -18.91
N PHE A 364 -21.30 -55.11 -19.24
CA PHE A 364 -21.81 -56.43 -18.95
C PHE A 364 -22.25 -57.09 -20.23
N SER A 365 -21.75 -58.33 -20.52
CA SER A 365 -22.01 -59.06 -21.75
C SER A 365 -23.45 -59.60 -21.82
N ASP A 366 -24.01 -59.58 -23.03
CA ASP A 366 -25.28 -60.27 -23.30
C ASP A 366 -25.12 -61.82 -23.37
N GLU A 367 -23.91 -62.30 -23.56
CA GLU A 367 -23.62 -63.76 -23.53
C GLU A 367 -23.59 -64.26 -22.10
N PRO A 368 -24.41 -65.21 -21.73
CA PRO A 368 -24.48 -65.71 -20.37
C PRO A 368 -23.16 -66.28 -19.87
N THR A 369 -22.64 -65.67 -18.80
CA THR A 369 -21.48 -66.15 -18.03
C THR A 369 -21.86 -66.29 -16.56
N PHE A 370 -21.37 -67.31 -15.88
CA PHE A 370 -21.68 -67.57 -14.48
C PHE A 370 -20.41 -67.71 -13.67
N PRO A 371 -20.11 -66.79 -12.74
CA PRO A 371 -20.89 -65.59 -12.38
C PRO A 371 -20.89 -64.52 -13.49
N VAL A 372 -21.77 -63.52 -13.35
CA VAL A 372 -21.71 -62.30 -14.18
C VAL A 372 -20.40 -61.60 -13.87
N GLU A 373 -19.60 -61.36 -14.89
CA GLU A 373 -18.35 -60.62 -14.79
C GLU A 373 -18.43 -59.33 -15.60
N ARG A 374 -17.89 -58.26 -15.05
CA ARG A 374 -17.73 -57.00 -15.78
C ARG A 374 -16.58 -57.05 -16.77
N ASP A 375 -16.73 -56.41 -17.91
CA ASP A 375 -15.64 -56.24 -18.87
C ASP A 375 -14.76 -55.07 -18.44
N GLY A 376 -13.52 -55.39 -17.95
CA GLY A 376 -12.56 -54.40 -17.47
C GLY A 376 -12.06 -53.42 -18.56
N ASP A 377 -12.02 -53.90 -19.83
CA ASP A 377 -11.58 -53.04 -20.94
C ASP A 377 -12.69 -51.97 -21.24
N VAL A 378 -13.96 -52.33 -21.12
CA VAL A 378 -15.08 -51.40 -21.28
C VAL A 378 -15.10 -50.38 -20.11
N VAL A 379 -14.88 -50.83 -18.88
CA VAL A 379 -14.77 -49.93 -17.71
C VAL A 379 -13.61 -48.94 -17.87
N SER A 380 -12.47 -49.42 -18.35
CA SER A 380 -11.31 -48.57 -18.65
C SER A 380 -11.64 -47.55 -19.74
N ARG A 381 -12.32 -47.96 -20.79
CA ARG A 381 -12.76 -47.07 -21.87
C ARG A 381 -13.80 -46.04 -21.39
N LEU A 382 -14.71 -46.41 -20.50
CA LEU A 382 -15.66 -45.46 -19.88
C LEU A 382 -14.88 -44.42 -19.06
N ARG A 383 -13.88 -44.85 -18.30
CA ARG A 383 -13.01 -43.93 -17.55
C ARG A 383 -12.30 -42.94 -18.47
N GLU A 384 -11.74 -43.42 -19.59
CA GLU A 384 -11.09 -42.55 -20.58
C GLU A 384 -12.05 -41.53 -21.17
N GLU A 385 -13.29 -41.94 -21.49
CA GLU A 385 -14.31 -41.01 -22.02
C GLU A 385 -14.75 -39.96 -20.99
N LEU A 386 -15.04 -40.39 -19.75
CA LEU A 386 -15.36 -39.46 -18.66
C LEU A 386 -14.21 -38.47 -18.39
N THR A 387 -12.97 -38.93 -18.39
CA THR A 387 -11.80 -38.08 -18.23
C THR A 387 -11.68 -37.09 -19.38
N ALA A 388 -11.85 -37.52 -20.62
CA ALA A 388 -11.82 -36.64 -21.78
C ALA A 388 -12.99 -35.62 -21.77
N ALA A 389 -14.20 -36.03 -21.33
CA ALA A 389 -15.30 -35.12 -21.14
C ALA A 389 -15.04 -34.05 -20.09
N LYS A 390 -14.48 -34.47 -18.94
CA LYS A 390 -14.03 -33.54 -17.87
C LYS A 390 -13.02 -32.54 -18.39
N GLU A 391 -11.98 -32.99 -19.09
CA GLU A 391 -10.93 -32.13 -19.66
C GLU A 391 -11.51 -31.14 -20.70
N ARG A 392 -12.41 -31.61 -21.57
CA ARG A 392 -13.09 -30.73 -22.54
C ARG A 392 -13.94 -29.67 -21.86
N ARG A 393 -14.69 -30.04 -20.79
CA ARG A 393 -15.50 -29.08 -20.02
C ARG A 393 -14.64 -28.08 -19.29
N ALA A 394 -13.62 -28.53 -18.53
CA ALA A 394 -12.68 -27.68 -17.81
C ALA A 394 -11.96 -26.71 -18.75
N GLY A 395 -11.49 -27.17 -19.92
CA GLY A 395 -10.82 -26.34 -20.92
C GLY A 395 -11.74 -25.26 -21.53
N ARG A 396 -13.04 -25.54 -21.68
CA ARG A 396 -14.01 -24.54 -22.13
C ARG A 396 -14.23 -23.47 -21.07
N LEU A 397 -14.54 -23.89 -19.84
CA LEU A 397 -14.77 -22.98 -18.71
C LEU A 397 -13.56 -22.11 -18.42
N LYS A 398 -12.34 -22.68 -18.48
CA LYS A 398 -11.10 -21.92 -18.37
C LYS A 398 -11.01 -20.77 -19.38
N ARG A 399 -11.31 -21.04 -20.64
CA ARG A 399 -11.24 -20.03 -21.70
C ARG A 399 -12.30 -18.94 -21.53
N GLU A 400 -13.52 -19.34 -21.20
CA GLU A 400 -14.62 -18.41 -20.94
C GLU A 400 -14.28 -17.50 -19.76
N LEU A 401 -13.92 -18.07 -18.61
CA LEU A 401 -13.56 -17.29 -17.41
C LEU A 401 -12.31 -16.42 -17.63
N ALA A 402 -11.31 -16.93 -18.36
CA ALA A 402 -10.11 -16.17 -18.66
C ALA A 402 -10.41 -14.95 -19.55
N ALA A 403 -11.33 -15.08 -20.50
CA ALA A 403 -11.76 -13.96 -21.35
C ALA A 403 -12.49 -12.90 -20.53
N ASP A 404 -13.49 -13.32 -19.71
CA ASP A 404 -14.25 -12.43 -18.84
C ASP A 404 -13.33 -11.65 -17.88
N LEU A 405 -12.38 -12.33 -17.24
CA LEU A 405 -11.45 -11.72 -16.31
C LEU A 405 -10.35 -10.90 -16.99
N ALA A 406 -9.91 -11.25 -18.21
CA ALA A 406 -8.90 -10.49 -18.93
C ALA A 406 -9.33 -9.05 -19.17
N ASP A 407 -10.60 -8.84 -19.52
CA ASP A 407 -11.18 -7.51 -19.71
C ASP A 407 -11.25 -6.69 -18.41
N GLN A 408 -11.36 -7.35 -17.27
CA GLN A 408 -11.42 -6.70 -15.96
C GLN A 408 -10.04 -6.36 -15.37
N ARG A 409 -8.94 -6.84 -15.98
CA ARG A 409 -7.60 -6.81 -15.38
C ARG A 409 -7.09 -5.40 -15.06
N GLU A 410 -7.27 -4.43 -15.97
CA GLU A 410 -6.80 -3.07 -15.72
C GLU A 410 -7.68 -2.36 -14.69
N GLY A 411 -8.99 -2.56 -14.76
CA GLY A 411 -9.92 -2.08 -13.74
C GLY A 411 -9.62 -2.64 -12.34
N ALA A 412 -9.32 -3.93 -12.25
CA ALA A 412 -8.93 -4.60 -11.00
C ALA A 412 -7.61 -4.04 -10.43
N ARG A 413 -6.64 -3.69 -11.29
CA ARG A 413 -5.41 -3.00 -10.87
C ARG A 413 -5.69 -1.60 -10.33
N GLN A 414 -6.57 -0.87 -11.01
CA GLN A 414 -6.94 0.47 -10.56
C GLN A 414 -7.70 0.41 -9.25
N LEU A 415 -8.61 -0.55 -9.09
CA LEU A 415 -9.39 -0.79 -7.87
C LEU A 415 -8.49 -0.92 -6.63
N VAL A 416 -7.45 -1.75 -6.71
CA VAL A 416 -6.51 -1.91 -5.58
C VAL A 416 -5.68 -0.65 -5.35
N ARG A 417 -5.27 0.05 -6.41
CA ARG A 417 -4.54 1.32 -6.28
C ARG A 417 -5.39 2.38 -5.58
N ASP A 418 -6.65 2.52 -5.96
CA ASP A 418 -7.55 3.52 -5.38
C ASP A 418 -7.82 3.22 -3.90
N ALA A 419 -7.98 1.94 -3.54
CA ALA A 419 -8.10 1.53 -2.14
C ALA A 419 -6.82 1.82 -1.32
N LEU A 420 -5.64 1.61 -1.89
CA LEU A 420 -4.36 1.91 -1.23
C LEU A 420 -4.12 3.42 -1.08
N GLU A 421 -4.44 4.23 -2.10
CA GLU A 421 -4.32 5.70 -2.02
C GLU A 421 -5.37 6.30 -1.05
N LEU A 422 -6.55 5.69 -0.94
CA LEU A 422 -7.54 6.08 0.07
C LEU A 422 -6.96 6.03 1.49
N ASP A 423 -6.17 5.02 1.84
CA ASP A 423 -5.55 4.95 3.16
C ASP A 423 -4.58 6.11 3.41
N VAL A 424 -3.88 6.59 2.37
CA VAL A 424 -3.03 7.80 2.48
C VAL A 424 -3.89 9.05 2.74
N GLU A 425 -5.01 9.21 2.01
CA GLU A 425 -5.96 10.31 2.23
C GLU A 425 -6.54 10.25 3.65
N LEU A 426 -6.97 9.06 4.10
CA LEU A 426 -7.51 8.87 5.44
C LEU A 426 -6.49 9.12 6.55
N ALA A 427 -5.22 8.77 6.35
CA ALA A 427 -4.17 9.09 7.31
C ALA A 427 -4.00 10.61 7.50
N ILE A 428 -4.05 11.39 6.40
CA ILE A 428 -4.02 12.85 6.43
C ILE A 428 -5.30 13.40 7.08
N ALA A 429 -6.48 12.87 6.74
CA ALA A 429 -7.75 13.27 7.31
C ALA A 429 -7.80 13.02 8.84
N ARG A 430 -7.31 11.85 9.27
CA ARG A 430 -7.23 11.48 10.70
C ARG A 430 -6.29 12.41 11.47
N PHE A 431 -5.11 12.69 10.90
CA PHE A 431 -4.17 13.66 11.45
C PHE A 431 -4.81 15.06 11.55
N GLY A 432 -5.47 15.49 10.48
CA GLY A 432 -6.15 16.79 10.42
C GLY A 432 -7.24 16.96 11.48
N ARG A 433 -8.05 15.92 11.70
CA ARG A 433 -9.13 15.95 12.71
C ARG A 433 -8.60 15.86 14.13
N GLU A 434 -7.64 14.99 14.38
CA GLU A 434 -7.07 14.77 15.72
C GLU A 434 -6.33 15.99 16.26
N PHE A 435 -5.62 16.71 15.36
CA PHE A 435 -4.88 17.93 15.73
C PHE A 435 -5.59 19.23 15.34
N GLU A 436 -6.86 19.18 14.97
CA GLU A 436 -7.67 20.35 14.57
C GLU A 436 -6.95 21.23 13.52
N CYS A 437 -6.37 20.56 12.50
CA CYS A 437 -5.50 21.21 11.53
C CYS A 437 -6.26 22.07 10.53
N THR A 438 -5.59 23.11 10.03
CA THR A 438 -6.03 23.96 8.91
C THR A 438 -5.00 23.93 7.78
N MET A 439 -5.44 24.30 6.56
CA MET A 439 -4.50 24.46 5.45
C MET A 439 -3.72 25.76 5.56
N PRO A 440 -2.38 25.74 5.49
CA PRO A 440 -1.56 26.97 5.58
C PRO A 440 -1.68 27.82 4.33
N GLU A 441 -1.67 29.15 4.54
CA GLU A 441 -1.65 30.16 3.48
C GLU A 441 -0.22 30.65 3.25
N PHE A 442 0.29 30.50 2.02
CA PHE A 442 1.56 31.10 1.63
C PHE A 442 1.37 32.53 1.13
N VAL A 443 2.13 33.46 1.70
CA VAL A 443 2.14 34.85 1.26
C VAL A 443 3.29 35.03 0.27
N ASP A 444 2.96 35.36 -0.99
CA ASP A 444 3.97 35.61 -2.02
C ASP A 444 4.64 36.97 -1.78
N GLY A 445 5.94 36.95 -1.56
CA GLY A 445 6.78 38.18 -1.53
C GLY A 445 6.98 38.87 -2.90
N ASP A 446 6.41 38.32 -3.98
CA ASP A 446 6.56 38.82 -5.36
C ASP A 446 5.55 39.89 -5.72
N SER A 447 5.55 41.06 -5.05
CA SER A 447 4.84 42.24 -5.52
C SER A 447 5.68 43.19 -6.39
N HIS A 448 6.46 42.64 -7.35
CA HIS A 448 7.11 43.45 -8.38
C HIS A 448 6.35 43.50 -9.70
N SER A 449 5.09 43.01 -9.79
CA SER A 449 4.21 43.30 -10.93
C SER A 449 3.12 44.28 -10.52
N ALA A 450 3.42 45.57 -10.66
CA ALA A 450 2.47 46.66 -10.58
C ALA A 450 1.34 46.44 -11.57
N SER A 451 0.14 46.04 -11.07
CA SER A 451 -1.12 46.37 -11.69
C SER A 451 -1.93 47.20 -10.69
N ALA A 452 -1.90 48.52 -10.92
CA ALA A 452 -2.65 49.48 -10.18
C ALA A 452 -4.17 49.27 -10.38
N ALA A 453 -4.84 48.65 -9.43
CA ALA A 453 -6.25 48.85 -9.14
C ALA A 453 -6.68 48.01 -7.93
N SER A 454 -6.55 48.57 -6.73
CA SER A 454 -7.58 48.58 -5.67
C SER A 454 -6.95 49.05 -4.37
N SER A 455 -7.35 50.20 -3.95
CA SER A 455 -7.07 50.87 -2.70
C SER A 455 -7.59 50.07 -1.52
N GLU A 456 -6.84 50.22 -0.39
CA GLU A 456 -7.11 49.72 0.97
C GLU A 456 -6.65 48.30 1.28
N ARG A 457 -5.32 48.07 1.19
CA ARG A 457 -4.62 47.12 2.06
C ARG A 457 -3.77 47.90 3.03
N SER A 458 -3.93 47.60 4.32
CA SER A 458 -3.06 48.14 5.38
C SER A 458 -1.60 47.82 5.09
N ALA A 459 -0.70 48.78 5.32
CA ALA A 459 0.74 48.64 5.12
C ALA A 459 1.39 47.59 6.05
N SER A 460 0.62 46.87 6.87
CA SER A 460 1.08 45.79 7.76
C SER A 460 1.02 44.40 7.13
N ASP A 461 0.48 44.24 5.91
CA ASP A 461 0.33 42.90 5.25
C ASP A 461 1.54 42.51 4.36
N GLU A 462 2.59 43.33 4.25
CA GLU A 462 3.63 43.20 3.22
C GLU A 462 4.90 42.45 3.61
N GLN A 463 5.11 42.10 4.89
CA GLN A 463 6.30 41.35 5.32
C GLN A 463 5.95 40.36 6.45
N VAL A 464 5.34 39.26 6.15
CA VAL A 464 5.10 38.19 7.14
C VAL A 464 6.12 37.09 6.93
N GLY A 465 7.08 36.93 7.84
CA GLY A 465 7.92 35.72 7.89
C GLY A 465 7.06 34.50 8.15
N PHE A 466 6.40 34.48 9.32
CA PHE A 466 5.31 33.54 9.65
C PHE A 466 4.39 34.14 10.70
N ALA A 467 3.14 33.73 10.68
CA ALA A 467 2.11 34.03 11.69
C ALA A 467 1.31 32.76 11.96
N ILE A 468 1.26 32.34 13.20
CA ILE A 468 0.55 31.17 13.71
C ILE A 468 -0.48 31.67 14.73
N ASP A 469 -1.75 31.38 14.51
CA ASP A 469 -2.86 31.67 15.41
C ASP A 469 -3.38 30.32 15.97
N GLY A 470 -3.47 30.19 17.29
CA GLY A 470 -3.99 29.01 17.97
C GLY A 470 -3.18 27.72 17.73
N GLY A 471 -1.87 27.81 17.54
CA GLY A 471 -1.00 26.69 17.25
C GLY A 471 -0.84 25.75 18.45
N ARG A 472 -0.94 24.43 18.24
CA ARG A 472 -0.67 23.39 19.23
C ARG A 472 0.37 22.41 18.71
N SER A 473 1.46 22.20 19.46
CA SER A 473 2.53 21.31 19.00
C SER A 473 2.09 19.85 18.99
N PRO A 474 2.14 19.17 17.83
CA PRO A 474 1.77 17.76 17.74
C PRO A 474 2.86 16.83 18.29
N LEU A 475 3.99 17.39 18.71
CA LEU A 475 5.13 16.64 19.25
C LEU A 475 5.12 16.53 20.79
N LEU A 476 4.15 17.17 21.44
CA LEU A 476 3.96 17.01 22.89
C LEU A 476 3.19 15.71 23.17
N ASP A 477 3.64 14.97 24.17
CA ASP A 477 3.00 13.71 24.60
C ASP A 477 1.86 14.00 25.60
N GLU A 478 0.93 14.88 25.19
CA GLU A 478 -0.23 15.31 25.95
C GLU A 478 -1.47 15.33 25.04
N PRO A 479 -2.69 15.09 25.60
CA PRO A 479 -3.92 15.25 24.83
C PRO A 479 -4.05 16.70 24.31
N LEU A 480 -4.59 16.86 23.10
CA LEU A 480 -4.69 18.18 22.43
C LEU A 480 -5.40 19.24 23.29
N GLU A 481 -6.44 18.81 24.04
CA GLU A 481 -7.20 19.70 24.93
C GLU A 481 -6.39 20.19 26.14
N ALA A 482 -5.30 19.51 26.50
CA ALA A 482 -4.39 19.89 27.57
C ALA A 482 -3.26 20.80 27.10
N ILE A 483 -3.10 20.97 25.80
CA ILE A 483 -2.07 21.81 25.20
C ILE A 483 -2.64 23.23 25.00
N ASP A 484 -2.07 24.20 25.73
CA ASP A 484 -2.43 25.61 25.54
C ASP A 484 -2.13 26.08 24.11
N PRO A 485 -3.06 26.75 23.42
CA PRO A 485 -2.82 27.31 22.10
C PRO A 485 -1.77 28.43 22.15
N VAL A 486 -0.98 28.53 21.10
CA VAL A 486 0.09 29.53 20.97
C VAL A 486 -0.18 30.42 19.76
N ASP A 487 -0.25 31.72 20.00
CA ASP A 487 -0.22 32.74 18.97
C ASP A 487 1.19 33.30 18.85
N TYR A 488 1.79 33.21 17.66
CA TYR A 488 3.14 33.72 17.46
C TYR A 488 3.35 34.19 16.01
N GLU A 489 3.78 35.44 15.89
CA GLU A 489 4.10 36.06 14.59
C GLU A 489 5.52 36.58 14.61
N VAL A 490 6.31 36.36 13.56
CA VAL A 490 7.66 36.88 13.42
C VAL A 490 7.88 37.44 12.01
N THR A 491 8.38 38.64 11.97
CA THR A 491 8.85 39.32 10.76
C THR A 491 10.32 39.61 10.92
N GLY A 492 11.18 39.07 10.08
CA GLY A 492 12.65 39.19 10.25
C GLY A 492 13.19 38.35 11.42
N VAL A 493 14.12 38.88 12.20
CA VAL A 493 14.79 38.14 13.27
C VAL A 493 14.37 38.65 14.63
N ALA A 494 13.96 37.76 15.52
CA ALA A 494 13.50 38.06 16.87
C ALA A 494 14.24 37.22 17.93
N LEU A 495 14.46 37.80 19.11
CA LEU A 495 14.87 37.12 20.32
C LEU A 495 13.62 36.66 21.08
N LEU A 496 13.62 35.42 21.56
CA LEU A 496 12.56 34.86 22.41
C LEU A 496 13.11 34.69 23.84
N SER A 497 12.58 35.53 24.74
CA SER A 497 12.94 35.53 26.16
C SER A 497 11.85 34.81 26.98
N GLY A 498 12.13 34.50 28.25
CA GLY A 498 11.14 33.93 29.17
C GLY A 498 11.73 32.94 30.16
N VAL A 499 10.91 32.52 31.10
CA VAL A 499 11.28 31.58 32.17
C VAL A 499 11.70 30.21 31.61
N ASN A 500 12.57 29.48 32.33
CA ASN A 500 13.13 28.20 31.86
C ASN A 500 12.07 27.11 31.64
N SER A 501 10.95 27.14 32.36
CA SER A 501 9.79 26.24 32.18
C SER A 501 8.67 26.85 31.31
N GLY A 502 8.94 27.97 30.63
CA GLY A 502 7.94 28.73 29.87
C GLY A 502 7.51 28.10 28.54
N GLY A 503 8.22 27.07 28.07
CA GLY A 503 7.87 26.41 26.80
C GLY A 503 8.61 26.97 25.58
N LYS A 504 9.71 27.72 25.78
CA LYS A 504 10.51 28.31 24.65
C LYS A 504 10.89 27.27 23.58
N THR A 505 11.47 26.14 24.01
CA THR A 505 11.81 25.02 23.11
C THR A 505 10.57 24.43 22.44
N SER A 506 9.45 24.26 23.18
CA SER A 506 8.18 23.77 22.62
C SER A 506 7.60 24.74 21.59
N THR A 507 7.77 26.05 21.77
CA THR A 507 7.39 27.05 20.77
C THR A 507 8.23 26.94 19.49
N LEU A 508 9.56 26.73 19.61
CA LEU A 508 10.40 26.46 18.43
C LEU A 508 10.03 25.16 17.74
N ASP A 509 9.74 24.09 18.51
CA ASP A 509 9.30 22.82 17.94
C ASP A 509 7.92 22.95 17.25
N LEU A 510 7.01 23.77 17.77
CA LEU A 510 5.75 24.11 17.11
C LEU A 510 6.00 24.83 15.77
N VAL A 511 6.80 25.90 15.78
CA VAL A 511 7.12 26.66 14.55
C VAL A 511 7.77 25.73 13.51
N ALA A 512 8.77 24.94 13.93
CA ALA A 512 9.43 23.98 13.03
C ALA A 512 8.43 22.94 12.45
N SER A 513 7.53 22.40 13.28
CA SER A 513 6.51 21.43 12.84
C SER A 513 5.53 22.04 11.85
N VAL A 514 5.04 23.26 12.12
CA VAL A 514 4.14 24.00 11.23
C VAL A 514 4.82 24.27 9.89
N VAL A 515 6.07 24.78 9.90
CA VAL A 515 6.81 25.08 8.68
C VAL A 515 7.12 23.81 7.88
N VAL A 516 7.51 22.72 8.54
CA VAL A 516 7.76 21.44 7.87
C VAL A 516 6.48 20.92 7.22
N LEU A 517 5.34 20.88 7.93
CA LEU A 517 4.05 20.46 7.38
C LEU A 517 3.60 21.33 6.22
N ALA A 518 3.69 22.66 6.38
CA ALA A 518 3.33 23.61 5.33
C ALA A 518 4.14 23.39 4.04
N HIS A 519 5.48 23.22 4.15
CA HIS A 519 6.35 22.95 3.00
C HIS A 519 6.23 21.52 2.46
N MET A 520 5.60 20.59 3.23
CA MET A 520 5.12 19.31 2.70
C MET A 520 3.81 19.46 1.92
N GLY A 521 3.12 20.61 2.01
CA GLY A 521 1.78 20.82 1.45
C GLY A 521 0.65 20.22 2.30
N LEU A 522 0.92 19.88 3.56
CA LEU A 522 -0.01 19.22 4.47
C LEU A 522 -0.71 20.23 5.41
N PRO A 523 -1.86 19.85 6.00
CA PRO A 523 -2.51 20.66 7.01
C PRO A 523 -1.66 20.80 8.26
N VAL A 524 -1.78 21.92 8.95
CA VAL A 524 -0.98 22.32 10.11
C VAL A 524 -1.84 22.43 11.38
N PRO A 525 -1.31 22.04 12.56
CA PRO A 525 -2.06 22.01 13.81
C PRO A 525 -2.21 23.43 14.41
N ALA A 526 -3.07 24.24 13.83
CA ALA A 526 -3.35 25.60 14.23
C ALA A 526 -4.70 26.06 13.66
N GLU A 527 -5.30 27.09 14.26
CA GLU A 527 -6.54 27.70 13.77
C GLU A 527 -6.32 28.44 12.44
N ARG A 528 -5.15 29.09 12.31
CA ARG A 528 -4.75 29.77 11.10
C ARG A 528 -3.22 29.88 11.03
N VAL A 529 -2.66 29.70 9.82
CA VAL A 529 -1.24 29.91 9.55
C VAL A 529 -1.07 30.69 8.25
N ARG A 530 -0.28 31.75 8.33
CA ARG A 530 0.23 32.51 7.18
C ARG A 530 1.75 32.51 7.25
N LEU A 531 2.41 32.17 6.17
CA LEU A 531 3.88 32.13 6.12
C LEU A 531 4.40 32.48 4.74
N GLN A 532 5.61 33.03 4.69
CA GLN A 532 6.34 33.10 3.44
C GLN A 532 6.88 31.72 3.06
N ARG A 533 7.16 31.52 1.78
CA ARG A 533 7.83 30.30 1.34
C ARG A 533 9.31 30.42 1.63
N PHE A 534 9.81 29.55 2.55
CA PHE A 534 11.21 29.48 2.90
C PHE A 534 11.97 28.58 1.92
N ASP A 535 13.25 28.91 1.67
CA ASP A 535 14.14 28.10 0.85
C ASP A 535 14.72 26.92 1.62
N ASP A 536 15.00 27.13 2.93
CA ASP A 536 15.48 26.11 3.84
C ASP A 536 15.10 26.40 5.31
N LEU A 537 15.25 25.36 6.14
CA LEU A 537 15.03 25.42 7.58
C LEU A 537 16.29 24.98 8.32
N HIS A 538 16.86 25.92 9.08
CA HIS A 538 17.94 25.69 10.02
C HIS A 538 17.39 25.65 11.44
N TYR A 539 17.51 24.54 12.12
CA TYR A 539 17.12 24.44 13.53
C TYR A 539 18.28 23.90 14.35
N HIS A 540 18.83 24.76 15.21
CA HIS A 540 19.92 24.46 16.13
C HIS A 540 19.37 24.30 17.53
N ALA A 541 19.39 23.03 18.03
CA ALA A 541 18.94 22.71 19.37
C ALA A 541 20.07 22.92 20.40
N LYS A 542 19.66 23.14 21.65
CA LYS A 542 20.56 23.19 22.80
C LYS A 542 21.46 21.95 22.84
N THR A 543 22.79 22.16 22.83
CA THR A 543 23.75 21.09 22.93
C THR A 543 23.93 20.68 24.39
N GLN A 544 23.68 19.41 24.74
CA GLN A 544 23.98 18.91 26.10
C GLN A 544 25.49 18.67 26.23
N GLY A 545 26.15 19.50 27.03
CA GLY A 545 27.57 19.40 27.36
C GLY A 545 28.38 20.62 26.93
N THR A 546 29.54 20.81 27.55
CA THR A 546 30.51 21.82 27.11
C THR A 546 31.04 21.43 25.75
N LEU A 547 30.67 22.20 24.70
CA LEU A 547 31.28 22.06 23.39
C LEU A 547 32.80 22.26 23.50
N ASP A 548 33.53 21.39 22.84
CA ASP A 548 34.96 21.66 22.65
C ASP A 548 35.13 22.86 21.67
N ALA A 549 36.30 23.44 21.65
CA ALA A 549 36.57 24.61 20.80
C ALA A 549 36.33 24.34 19.30
N GLY A 550 36.38 23.07 18.86
CA GLY A 550 36.15 22.68 17.48
C GLY A 550 34.66 22.68 17.11
N ALA A 551 33.79 22.23 18.01
CA ALA A 551 32.35 22.26 17.79
C ALA A 551 31.82 23.71 17.75
N PHE A 552 32.35 24.57 18.62
CA PHE A 552 32.04 26.01 18.57
C PHE A 552 32.47 26.66 17.24
N GLU A 553 33.71 26.38 16.78
CA GLU A 553 34.20 26.88 15.50
C GLU A 553 33.30 26.45 14.33
N SER A 554 32.82 25.18 14.32
CA SER A 554 31.94 24.73 13.27
C SER A 554 30.59 25.44 13.28
N THR A 555 30.00 25.67 14.47
CA THR A 555 28.72 26.39 14.62
C THR A 555 28.84 27.84 14.13
N VAL A 556 29.93 28.55 14.50
CA VAL A 556 30.16 29.92 14.02
C VAL A 556 30.36 29.95 12.49
N ARG A 557 31.01 28.94 11.90
CA ARG A 557 31.15 28.84 10.43
C ARG A 557 29.84 28.62 9.75
N GLU A 558 28.98 27.74 10.29
CA GLU A 558 27.62 27.48 9.75
C GLU A 558 26.79 28.78 9.73
N PHE A 559 26.84 29.58 10.80
CA PHE A 559 26.19 30.90 10.82
C PHE A 559 26.82 31.91 9.86
N ALA A 560 28.14 31.87 9.68
CA ALA A 560 28.80 32.74 8.72
C ALA A 560 28.43 32.40 7.27
N ASP A 561 28.24 31.12 6.95
CA ASP A 561 27.75 30.65 5.64
C ASP A 561 26.30 31.08 5.43
N LEU A 562 25.44 30.93 6.45
CA LEU A 562 24.04 31.38 6.46
C LEU A 562 23.98 32.91 6.26
N ALA A 563 24.81 33.67 6.94
CA ALA A 563 24.86 35.11 6.79
C ALA A 563 25.32 35.59 5.41
N GLN A 564 25.88 34.73 4.56
CA GLN A 564 26.28 35.07 3.18
C GLN A 564 25.23 34.66 2.12
N GLY A 565 24.27 33.77 2.45
CA GLY A 565 23.31 33.26 1.50
C GLY A 565 21.89 33.05 2.05
N GLY A 566 21.56 33.62 3.19
CA GLY A 566 20.36 33.31 3.97
C GLY A 566 19.07 34.05 3.58
N GLU A 567 19.03 34.75 2.43
CA GLU A 567 17.78 35.32 1.92
C GLU A 567 16.75 34.19 1.72
N GLY A 568 15.61 34.30 2.42
CA GLY A 568 14.56 33.25 2.36
C GLY A 568 14.73 32.07 3.34
N SER A 569 15.79 32.04 4.16
CA SER A 569 15.98 31.00 5.18
C SER A 569 15.13 31.25 6.43
N LEU A 570 14.67 30.15 7.07
CA LEU A 570 14.16 30.18 8.44
C LEU A 570 15.22 29.60 9.39
N VAL A 571 15.60 30.40 10.41
CA VAL A 571 16.61 30.05 11.39
C VAL A 571 16.01 29.98 12.79
N LEU A 572 16.00 28.80 13.39
CA LEU A 572 15.56 28.58 14.76
C LEU A 572 16.73 28.16 15.62
N VAL A 573 16.96 28.85 16.75
CA VAL A 573 18.11 28.59 17.63
C VAL A 573 17.65 28.51 19.08
N ASP A 574 17.96 27.40 19.74
CA ASP A 574 17.64 27.18 21.15
C ASP A 574 18.91 27.28 22.02
N GLU A 575 18.99 28.33 22.81
CA GLU A 575 20.03 28.59 23.83
C GLU A 575 21.49 28.42 23.33
N LEU A 576 21.90 29.22 22.35
CA LEU A 576 23.28 29.21 21.82
C LEU A 576 24.33 29.63 22.86
N GLU A 577 23.97 30.41 23.89
CA GLU A 577 24.84 30.88 24.95
C GLU A 577 25.44 29.77 25.82
N SER A 578 24.92 28.57 25.79
CA SER A 578 25.49 27.42 26.52
C SER A 578 26.90 27.02 26.05
N ILE A 579 27.37 27.63 24.94
CA ILE A 579 28.60 27.26 24.23
C ILE A 579 29.84 27.90 24.86
N THR A 580 29.74 29.12 25.42
CA THR A 580 30.88 29.90 25.92
C THR A 580 30.50 30.78 27.12
N GLU A 581 31.43 31.68 27.54
CA GLU A 581 31.16 32.62 28.64
C GLU A 581 30.04 33.62 28.25
N PRO A 582 29.10 33.98 29.15
CA PRO A 582 27.91 34.76 28.81
C PRO A 582 28.22 36.07 28.05
N GLY A 583 29.18 36.86 28.48
CA GLY A 583 29.51 38.14 27.80
C GLY A 583 30.17 37.98 26.41
N ALA A 584 30.79 36.84 26.14
CA ALA A 584 31.28 36.49 24.79
C ALA A 584 30.13 35.97 23.91
N SER A 585 29.22 35.15 24.47
CA SER A 585 28.04 34.63 23.80
C SER A 585 27.13 35.77 23.31
N ALA A 586 26.83 36.76 24.17
CA ALA A 586 25.99 37.89 23.80
C ALA A 586 26.53 38.66 22.59
N LYS A 587 27.85 38.92 22.55
CA LYS A 587 28.49 39.60 21.40
C LYS A 587 28.40 38.80 20.10
N ILE A 588 28.61 37.48 20.19
CA ILE A 588 28.57 36.60 19.03
C ILE A 588 27.14 36.50 18.50
N ILE A 589 26.15 36.33 19.40
CA ILE A 589 24.76 36.26 19.03
C ILE A 589 24.31 37.58 18.40
N ALA A 590 24.66 38.76 19.00
CA ALA A 590 24.34 40.05 18.40
C ALA A 590 24.89 40.18 16.96
N GLY A 591 26.16 39.83 16.74
CA GLY A 591 26.71 39.84 15.37
C GLY A 591 26.07 38.86 14.40
N ILE A 592 25.62 37.70 14.86
CA ILE A 592 24.85 36.74 14.04
C ILE A 592 23.47 37.31 13.67
N LEU A 593 22.76 37.88 14.64
CA LEU A 593 21.45 38.50 14.42
C LEU A 593 21.53 39.67 13.43
N GLU A 594 22.55 40.54 13.55
CA GLU A 594 22.80 41.62 12.60
C GLU A 594 23.01 41.10 11.18
N ALA A 595 23.90 40.14 11.03
CA ALA A 595 24.18 39.54 9.72
C ALA A 595 22.99 38.86 9.08
N LEU A 596 22.16 38.14 9.86
CA LEU A 596 20.93 37.48 9.36
C LEU A 596 19.85 38.52 9.01
N SER A 597 19.73 39.58 9.83
CA SER A 597 18.78 40.66 9.56
C SER A 597 19.13 41.44 8.29
N GLU A 598 20.42 41.75 8.08
CA GLU A 598 20.91 42.42 6.86
C GLU A 598 20.66 41.61 5.59
N ASN A 599 20.68 40.28 5.71
CA ASN A 599 20.44 39.35 4.59
C ASN A 599 18.97 38.90 4.42
N GLY A 600 18.05 39.49 5.17
CA GLY A 600 16.61 39.22 4.99
C GLY A 600 16.16 37.83 5.44
N ALA A 601 16.91 37.18 6.33
CA ALA A 601 16.50 35.92 6.94
C ALA A 601 15.34 36.14 7.94
N THR A 602 14.50 35.11 8.12
CA THR A 602 13.55 35.04 9.23
C THR A 602 14.14 34.16 10.33
N GLY A 603 14.10 34.60 11.60
CA GLY A 603 14.70 33.80 12.66
C GLY A 603 14.10 34.00 14.04
N VAL A 604 14.15 32.95 14.87
CA VAL A 604 13.81 33.00 16.28
C VAL A 604 14.97 32.45 17.11
N PHE A 605 15.55 33.30 17.95
CA PHE A 605 16.66 32.94 18.83
C PHE A 605 16.19 32.94 20.27
N VAL A 606 16.16 31.78 20.89
CA VAL A 606 15.91 31.65 22.33
C VAL A 606 17.17 31.96 23.08
N SER A 607 17.15 32.97 23.98
CA SER A 607 18.27 33.32 24.81
C SER A 607 17.85 33.83 26.18
N HIS A 608 18.70 33.56 27.18
CA HIS A 608 18.59 34.15 28.51
C HIS A 608 19.37 35.48 28.62
N LEU A 609 20.15 35.83 27.60
CA LEU A 609 20.98 37.01 27.50
C LEU A 609 20.34 38.10 26.63
N ALA A 610 18.99 38.10 26.54
CA ALA A 610 18.29 38.99 25.61
C ALA A 610 18.57 40.47 25.83
N ASP A 611 18.73 40.91 27.09
CA ASP A 611 19.12 42.29 27.44
C ASP A 611 20.53 42.61 26.99
N GLU A 612 21.48 41.76 27.32
CA GLU A 612 22.89 41.96 26.96
C GLU A 612 23.08 41.94 25.44
N ILE A 613 22.32 41.08 24.73
CA ILE A 613 22.37 41.01 23.26
C ILE A 613 21.81 42.30 22.67
N ARG A 614 20.68 42.79 23.17
CA ARG A 614 20.03 44.03 22.69
C ARG A 614 20.95 45.25 22.92
N GLU A 615 21.65 45.31 24.06
CA GLU A 615 22.60 46.40 24.34
C GLU A 615 23.84 46.36 23.42
N MET A 616 24.20 45.18 22.88
CA MET A 616 25.39 44.98 22.06
C MET A 616 25.13 45.08 20.55
N ALA A 617 23.85 44.93 20.13
CA ALA A 617 23.48 45.00 18.72
C ALA A 617 23.43 46.43 18.22
N ASP A 618 23.91 46.68 16.99
CA ASP A 618 23.94 47.99 16.34
C ASP A 618 22.59 48.39 15.70
N TYR A 619 21.53 47.56 15.92
CA TYR A 619 20.15 47.79 15.42
C TYR A 619 19.12 47.47 16.52
N ASP A 620 17.86 47.86 16.30
CA ASP A 620 16.78 47.62 17.24
C ASP A 620 16.31 46.17 17.13
N VAL A 621 16.81 45.32 18.02
CA VAL A 621 16.48 43.86 18.06
C VAL A 621 15.11 43.70 18.66
N THR A 622 14.19 43.06 17.92
CA THR A 622 12.89 42.64 18.43
C THR A 622 13.05 41.57 19.51
N VAL A 623 12.50 41.82 20.70
CA VAL A 623 12.52 40.88 21.81
C VAL A 623 11.08 40.50 22.15
N ASP A 624 10.72 39.22 21.97
CA ASP A 624 9.42 38.69 22.35
C ASP A 624 9.54 37.90 23.65
N GLY A 625 8.53 37.99 24.52
CA GLY A 625 8.63 37.39 25.86
C GLY A 625 7.49 36.39 26.15
N ILE A 626 7.86 35.21 26.63
CA ILE A 626 6.89 34.28 27.24
C ILE A 626 6.72 34.69 28.71
N GLU A 627 5.57 35.33 28.98
CA GLU A 627 5.30 35.96 30.28
C GLU A 627 4.87 34.94 31.33
N ALA A 628 5.45 35.02 32.52
CA ALA A 628 5.02 34.30 33.68
C ALA A 628 3.92 35.07 34.41
N MET A 629 2.73 34.53 34.49
CA MET A 629 1.55 35.16 35.10
C MET A 629 1.56 35.12 36.63
N GLY A 630 2.38 34.25 37.23
CA GLY A 630 2.48 34.08 38.66
C GLY A 630 2.70 32.62 39.12
N LEU A 631 2.67 32.42 40.43
CA LEU A 631 2.72 31.10 41.04
C LEU A 631 1.37 30.72 41.63
N VAL A 632 0.67 29.77 41.03
CA VAL A 632 -0.59 29.21 41.54
C VAL A 632 -0.30 27.84 42.10
N ASP A 633 -0.61 27.60 43.38
CA ASP A 633 -0.35 26.35 44.10
C ASP A 633 1.12 25.87 44.06
N GLY A 634 2.07 26.82 43.90
CA GLY A 634 3.49 26.53 43.80
C GLY A 634 3.95 26.09 42.39
N GLN A 635 3.08 26.09 41.39
CA GLN A 635 3.38 25.91 40.02
C GLN A 635 3.37 27.26 39.28
N LEU A 636 4.28 27.43 38.33
CA LEU A 636 4.40 28.64 37.52
C LEU A 636 3.29 28.62 36.44
N GLU A 637 2.39 29.59 36.50
CA GLU A 637 1.43 29.83 35.42
C GLU A 637 2.06 30.73 34.37
N VAL A 638 2.01 30.33 33.09
CA VAL A 638 2.73 30.98 32.00
C VAL A 638 1.75 31.27 30.87
N ASN A 639 1.81 32.47 30.31
CA ASN A 639 1.20 32.75 29.01
C ASN A 639 2.09 32.15 27.92
N ARG A 640 1.62 31.09 27.26
CA ARG A 640 2.40 30.36 26.25
C ARG A 640 2.63 31.15 24.97
N SER A 641 1.76 32.12 24.65
CA SER A 641 1.92 32.98 23.47
C SER A 641 2.94 34.06 23.76
N PRO A 642 4.02 34.19 22.97
CA PRO A 642 5.01 35.25 23.13
C PRO A 642 4.40 36.65 22.95
N VAL A 643 4.63 37.54 23.90
CA VAL A 643 4.20 38.92 23.83
C VAL A 643 5.25 39.71 23.06
N LYS A 644 4.81 40.50 22.07
CA LYS A 644 5.68 41.31 21.21
C LYS A 644 6.34 42.45 21.96
N ASP A 645 7.57 42.75 21.57
CA ASP A 645 8.37 43.84 22.14
C ASP A 645 8.39 43.83 23.69
N HIS A 646 8.40 42.64 24.28
CA HIS A 646 8.32 42.43 25.71
C HIS A 646 9.46 41.53 26.19
N LEU A 647 10.27 42.03 27.13
CA LEU A 647 11.26 41.22 27.82
C LEU A 647 10.59 40.53 29.00
N ALA A 648 10.49 39.19 28.96
CA ALA A 648 9.88 38.41 30.04
C ALA A 648 10.77 38.38 31.28
N ARG A 649 10.15 38.49 32.47
CA ARG A 649 10.84 38.38 33.75
C ARG A 649 11.52 37.03 33.93
N SER A 650 12.65 37.03 34.63
CA SER A 650 13.38 35.78 34.89
C SER A 650 12.76 34.94 36.02
N THR A 651 12.94 33.61 35.98
CA THR A 651 12.49 32.72 37.07
C THR A 651 13.05 33.11 38.45
N PRO A 652 14.34 33.50 38.61
CA PRO A 652 14.90 34.01 39.88
C PRO A 652 14.19 35.24 40.40
N GLU A 653 13.86 36.19 39.51
CA GLU A 653 13.15 37.41 39.86
C GLU A 653 11.78 37.12 40.48
N LEU A 654 10.97 36.31 39.83
CA LEU A 654 9.64 35.87 40.31
C LEU A 654 9.72 35.14 41.64
N ILE A 655 10.74 34.31 41.84
CA ILE A 655 10.94 33.64 43.16
C ILE A 655 11.27 34.64 44.24
N VAL A 656 12.12 35.64 43.96
CA VAL A 656 12.45 36.71 44.92
C VAL A 656 11.22 37.56 45.22
N GLU A 657 10.41 37.92 44.22
CA GLU A 657 9.14 38.66 44.40
C GLU A 657 8.17 37.89 45.32
N LYS A 658 7.98 36.60 45.05
CA LYS A 658 7.15 35.72 45.91
C LYS A 658 7.66 35.70 47.36
N LEU A 659 8.97 35.54 47.54
CA LEU A 659 9.58 35.52 48.89
C LEU A 659 9.48 36.88 49.58
N ALA A 660 9.53 37.98 48.82
CA ALA A 660 9.30 39.33 49.35
C ALA A 660 7.85 39.50 49.81
N ASP A 661 6.89 39.03 49.01
CA ASP A 661 5.45 39.10 49.34
C ASP A 661 5.11 38.20 50.57
N GLU A 662 5.61 36.96 50.60
CA GLU A 662 5.48 36.09 51.78
C GLU A 662 6.08 36.70 53.05
N ALA A 663 7.18 37.42 52.94
CA ALA A 663 7.80 38.14 54.06
C ALA A 663 7.03 39.40 54.48
N ARG A 664 6.20 39.98 53.61
CA ARG A 664 5.32 41.14 53.87
C ARG A 664 3.98 40.72 54.48
N GLU A 665 3.51 39.46 54.28
CA GLU A 665 2.26 38.97 54.88
C GLU A 665 2.42 38.81 56.40
N PRO A 666 1.54 39.40 57.22
CA PRO A 666 1.62 39.25 58.67
C PRO A 666 1.28 37.80 59.05
N ALA A 667 2.17 37.16 59.81
CA ALA A 667 2.04 35.81 60.30
C ALA A 667 0.69 35.60 61.04
N THR A 668 -0.26 34.92 60.39
CA THR A 668 -1.61 34.66 60.91
C THR A 668 -1.67 33.46 61.88
N ASN A 669 -0.55 32.76 62.13
CA ASN A 669 -0.51 31.65 63.10
C ASN A 669 0.82 31.70 63.87
N GLY A 670 0.70 31.83 65.18
CA GLY A 670 1.75 31.99 66.18
C GLY A 670 2.77 30.85 66.27
N GLY A 671 3.68 30.77 65.30
CA GLY A 671 4.86 29.94 65.33
C GLY A 671 6.07 30.85 65.08
N SER A 672 6.92 31.06 66.10
CA SER A 672 8.14 31.80 66.02
C SER A 672 9.12 31.09 65.05
N VAL A 673 9.22 31.59 63.83
CA VAL A 673 10.33 31.29 62.90
C VAL A 673 11.43 32.33 63.22
N PRO A 674 12.71 31.94 63.30
CA PRO A 674 13.78 32.92 63.58
C PRO A 674 13.86 33.88 62.39
N ASP A 675 13.62 35.15 62.69
CA ASP A 675 13.75 36.30 61.84
C ASP A 675 15.22 36.53 61.47
N VAL A 676 15.66 35.96 60.37
CA VAL A 676 17.05 36.17 59.83
C VAL A 676 17.04 36.93 58.50
N THR A 677 15.90 37.06 57.83
CA THR A 677 15.78 37.79 56.55
C THR A 677 14.50 38.65 56.61
N GLY A 678 14.66 39.95 56.97
CA GLY A 678 13.55 40.91 56.88
C GLY A 678 13.18 41.26 55.46
N PRO A 679 11.98 41.88 55.24
CA PRO A 679 11.51 42.33 53.92
C PRO A 679 12.55 43.13 53.15
N ASP A 680 13.37 43.93 53.82
CA ASP A 680 14.46 44.74 53.25
C ASP A 680 15.50 43.94 52.49
N PHE A 681 15.68 42.64 52.75
CA PHE A 681 16.65 41.82 51.99
C PHE A 681 16.10 41.48 50.61
N TYR A 682 14.87 41.03 50.53
CA TYR A 682 14.24 40.67 49.26
C TYR A 682 13.98 41.91 48.40
N ASP A 683 13.60 43.04 49.01
CA ASP A 683 13.44 44.34 48.32
C ASP A 683 14.75 44.81 47.71
N ARG A 684 15.88 44.64 48.36
CA ARG A 684 17.21 44.96 47.80
C ARG A 684 17.64 44.01 46.71
N LEU A 685 17.15 42.73 46.76
CA LEU A 685 17.39 41.82 45.65
C LEU A 685 16.56 42.20 44.42
N LEU A 686 15.31 42.59 44.59
CA LEU A 686 14.43 43.07 43.51
C LEU A 686 15.01 44.34 42.86
N GLU A 687 15.54 45.31 43.63
CA GLU A 687 16.22 46.48 43.09
C GLU A 687 17.45 46.16 42.19
N LYS A 688 17.95 44.90 42.17
CA LYS A 688 19.02 44.46 41.30
C LYS A 688 18.55 43.85 40.00
N PHE A 689 17.27 43.48 39.91
CA PHE A 689 16.64 43.03 38.68
C PHE A 689 16.05 44.20 37.87
N ASP A 690 15.70 45.32 38.53
CA ASP A 690 15.39 46.62 37.90
C ASP A 690 16.68 47.29 37.39
#